data_85366657db1b0612dc22a7e5cfed3c81
#
_entry.id   85366657db1b0612dc22a7e5cfed3c81
#
_cell.length_a   1.000
_cell.length_b   1.000
_cell.length_c   1.000
_cell.angle_alpha   90.00
_cell.angle_beta   90.00
_cell.angle_gamma   90.00
#
_symmetry.space_group_name_H-M   'P 1'
#
loop_
_entity.id
_entity.type
_entity.pdbx_description
1 polymer ?
#
loop_
_entity_poly.entity_id
_entity_poly.type
_entity_poly.pdbx_seq_one_letter_code
_entity_poly.pdbx_strand_id
1 'polypeptide(L)'
;MSANNSSKTNKLAKASSPYLQQHAHNPVDWHEWGKEALDLAKVENKPILISIGYSACHWCHVMAHEVFENEESAAIMNDGFINIKIDREERPDIDQIYMDAIQMLTGRGGWPLNIFALPDGRPFHGGTYFPKQDWDIILNQLTELWKNKPETVYEYASKLVEGIKIHSTPELNKTSWTENDFHYAISKFKSTWDMEWGGFNRAPKFPLPVVYKFALHYVHLYHDPEILDWLMLSVKRMSLGGLYDTVGGGYSRYSVDARWHAPHFEKMLYDNAQMLSLLAETYMVTGDRFLLEKIEETHHFLKTEWITMEGGSYSALDADSEGVEGKYYCYTWNDLEKVGIPNEHLIKYFKLTQEGNWEHGRNILFATETPEEFVKEEKLDLKQFNEDLSIFKNSLNTERVVRIKPGLDDKILTSWNAMTATGLLKCYQATLDTFYLDTALDILNFIKKNLWVNGNLYRNYKAGKATILAFLEDHVMLAEALTLAYQLTTKEGYLLKARDIIENVLNKFSQEGNPFLVFNPDPEGELFVKKTDLGDDVIPSANSVLCELLLKHSFYFELPVWRDHALEMLANMRNQVLQGPAWYSQWLCAAMLHHSGINQLTIVGKPEDKFLGHYLPNTIVSYPSNDIPLSSGKTVATKGYYICRDFECFAPETDIGKVIDRLF
;
A
#
# COMPACT_ATOMS: atom_id res chain seq x y z
N MET A 1 7.94 -14.43 50.45
CA MET A 1 8.46 -15.35 49.42
C MET A 1 7.76 -14.96 48.13
N SER A 2 8.39 -14.14 47.34
CA SER A 2 7.88 -13.73 46.02
C SER A 2 8.12 -14.90 45.06
N ALA A 3 7.02 -15.51 44.61
CA ALA A 3 7.09 -16.48 43.54
C ALA A 3 7.60 -15.78 42.28
N ASN A 4 8.75 -16.21 41.80
CA ASN A 4 9.24 -15.93 40.45
C ASN A 4 8.23 -16.56 39.46
N ASN A 5 7.25 -15.81 39.02
CA ASN A 5 6.48 -16.13 37.81
C ASN A 5 7.39 -15.81 36.63
N SER A 6 8.29 -16.72 36.26
CA SER A 6 8.82 -16.72 34.90
C SER A 6 7.64 -17.00 33.97
N SER A 7 7.05 -15.97 33.38
CA SER A 7 5.99 -16.13 32.41
C SER A 7 6.50 -17.07 31.30
N LYS A 8 5.85 -18.22 31.16
CA LYS A 8 6.18 -19.21 30.13
C LYS A 8 5.99 -18.55 28.77
N THR A 9 7.02 -18.44 27.97
CA THR A 9 6.95 -17.92 26.60
C THR A 9 6.89 -19.08 25.62
N ASN A 10 6.10 -18.91 24.55
CA ASN A 10 6.12 -19.79 23.39
C ASN A 10 7.25 -19.43 22.41
N LYS A 11 7.33 -20.08 21.25
CA LYS A 11 8.43 -19.89 20.28
C LYS A 11 8.47 -18.50 19.66
N LEU A 12 7.35 -17.78 19.62
CA LEU A 12 7.24 -16.42 19.03
C LEU A 12 8.03 -15.35 19.79
N ALA A 13 8.48 -15.63 21.01
CA ALA A 13 9.36 -14.72 21.76
C ALA A 13 10.68 -14.38 21.05
N LYS A 14 11.08 -15.21 20.05
CA LYS A 14 12.29 -15.03 19.25
C LYS A 14 12.03 -14.50 17.83
N ALA A 15 10.76 -14.34 17.46
CA ALA A 15 10.37 -13.84 16.16
C ALA A 15 10.84 -12.39 15.94
N SER A 16 11.09 -12.01 14.70
CA SER A 16 11.41 -10.63 14.32
C SER A 16 10.18 -9.72 14.31
N SER A 17 9.03 -10.26 13.93
CA SER A 17 7.77 -9.50 13.81
C SER A 17 7.26 -9.00 15.16
N PRO A 18 6.97 -7.69 15.31
CA PRO A 18 6.27 -7.15 16.48
C PRO A 18 4.93 -7.84 16.74
N TYR A 19 4.17 -8.12 15.67
CA TYR A 19 2.89 -8.83 15.77
C TYR A 19 3.07 -10.23 16.39
N LEU A 20 4.04 -11.01 15.95
CA LEU A 20 4.29 -12.32 16.50
C LEU A 20 4.73 -12.21 17.97
N GLN A 21 5.58 -11.24 18.31
CA GLN A 21 6.02 -11.02 19.69
C GLN A 21 4.87 -10.63 20.64
N GLN A 22 3.81 -9.94 20.16
CA GLN A 22 2.59 -9.67 20.95
C GLN A 22 1.94 -10.96 21.47
N HIS A 23 2.08 -12.07 20.74
CA HIS A 23 1.52 -13.37 21.09
C HIS A 23 2.50 -14.31 21.82
N ALA A 24 3.71 -13.84 22.17
CA ALA A 24 4.74 -14.64 22.81
C ALA A 24 4.35 -15.19 24.19
N HIS A 25 3.43 -14.54 24.88
CA HIS A 25 2.98 -14.91 26.23
C HIS A 25 1.62 -15.63 26.26
N ASN A 26 1.01 -15.85 25.09
CA ASN A 26 -0.22 -16.64 25.03
C ASN A 26 0.02 -18.07 25.52
N PRO A 27 -0.96 -18.71 26.20
CA PRO A 27 -0.88 -20.12 26.58
C PRO A 27 -0.91 -21.08 25.38
N VAL A 28 -1.25 -20.60 24.19
CA VAL A 28 -1.17 -21.36 22.93
C VAL A 28 0.29 -21.61 22.56
N ASP A 29 0.61 -22.84 22.16
CA ASP A 29 1.95 -23.21 21.68
C ASP A 29 2.12 -22.79 20.21
N TRP A 30 2.31 -21.50 20.02
CA TRP A 30 2.47 -20.87 18.72
C TRP A 30 3.84 -21.15 18.10
N HIS A 31 3.84 -21.46 16.82
CA HIS A 31 5.01 -21.55 15.94
C HIS A 31 4.98 -20.45 14.88
N GLU A 32 6.16 -20.11 14.35
CA GLU A 32 6.26 -19.38 13.09
C GLU A 32 5.99 -20.35 11.92
N TRP A 33 5.56 -19.80 10.76
CA TRP A 33 5.48 -20.61 9.54
C TRP A 33 6.87 -21.01 9.06
N GLY A 34 7.03 -22.26 8.68
CA GLY A 34 8.25 -22.80 8.14
C GLY A 34 8.31 -24.32 8.26
N LYS A 35 9.37 -24.89 7.72
CA LYS A 35 9.58 -26.32 7.65
C LYS A 35 9.47 -27.03 9.00
N GLU A 36 9.95 -26.41 10.08
CA GLU A 36 9.90 -27.02 11.43
C GLU A 36 8.46 -27.30 11.86
N ALA A 37 7.54 -26.33 11.70
CA ALA A 37 6.15 -26.50 12.10
C ALA A 37 5.40 -27.47 11.17
N LEU A 38 5.66 -27.41 9.85
CA LEU A 38 5.06 -28.30 8.86
C LEU A 38 5.52 -29.77 9.05
N ASP A 39 6.80 -30.00 9.35
CA ASP A 39 7.33 -31.35 9.61
C ASP A 39 6.80 -31.87 10.95
N LEU A 40 6.65 -31.04 11.98
CA LEU A 40 6.04 -31.41 13.24
C LEU A 40 4.59 -31.87 13.05
N ALA A 41 3.79 -31.15 12.25
CA ALA A 41 2.42 -31.53 11.92
C ALA A 41 2.34 -32.93 11.26
N LYS A 42 3.27 -33.22 10.35
CA LYS A 42 3.36 -34.53 9.69
C LYS A 42 3.75 -35.65 10.67
N VAL A 43 4.73 -35.37 11.52
CA VAL A 43 5.22 -36.36 12.51
C VAL A 43 4.17 -36.70 13.56
N GLU A 44 3.46 -35.68 14.06
CA GLU A 44 2.40 -35.89 15.06
C GLU A 44 1.06 -36.29 14.43
N ASN A 45 0.96 -36.27 13.09
CA ASN A 45 -0.27 -36.49 12.34
C ASN A 45 -1.42 -35.60 12.85
N LYS A 46 -1.13 -34.34 13.11
CA LYS A 46 -2.13 -33.31 13.52
C LYS A 46 -2.42 -32.34 12.41
N PRO A 47 -3.67 -31.87 12.26
CA PRO A 47 -3.97 -30.76 11.39
C PRO A 47 -3.31 -29.48 11.91
N ILE A 48 -3.13 -28.51 11.02
CA ILE A 48 -2.55 -27.22 11.35
C ILE A 48 -3.66 -26.21 11.57
N LEU A 49 -3.55 -25.41 12.63
CA LEU A 49 -4.34 -24.21 12.83
C LEU A 49 -3.45 -23.01 12.55
N ILE A 50 -3.81 -22.22 11.55
CA ILE A 50 -3.08 -21.04 11.09
C ILE A 50 -3.90 -19.81 11.43
N SER A 51 -3.30 -18.86 12.18
CA SER A 51 -3.91 -17.57 12.45
C SER A 51 -3.04 -16.44 11.88
N ILE A 52 -3.60 -15.67 10.95
CA ILE A 52 -2.92 -14.59 10.23
C ILE A 52 -3.51 -13.25 10.66
N GLY A 53 -2.65 -12.26 10.86
CA GLY A 53 -3.02 -10.90 11.20
C GLY A 53 -1.83 -9.96 11.03
N TYR A 54 -1.90 -8.79 11.66
CA TYR A 54 -0.84 -7.78 11.66
C TYR A 54 -0.91 -6.92 12.91
N SER A 55 0.15 -6.18 13.21
CA SER A 55 0.36 -5.52 14.49
C SER A 55 -0.69 -4.46 14.81
N ALA A 56 -1.15 -3.70 13.82
CA ALA A 56 -2.11 -2.62 13.98
C ALA A 56 -3.60 -3.06 13.90
N CYS A 57 -3.86 -4.38 13.87
CA CYS A 57 -5.17 -4.95 13.62
C CYS A 57 -6.04 -5.01 14.88
N HIS A 58 -6.99 -4.10 15.07
CA HIS A 58 -7.91 -4.07 16.22
C HIS A 58 -8.61 -5.43 16.47
N TRP A 59 -9.27 -6.02 15.45
CA TRP A 59 -9.97 -7.29 15.61
C TRP A 59 -9.05 -8.48 15.91
N CYS A 60 -7.75 -8.38 15.55
CA CYS A 60 -6.75 -9.36 15.95
C CYS A 60 -6.47 -9.26 17.46
N HIS A 61 -6.41 -8.05 18.01
CA HIS A 61 -6.28 -7.83 19.47
C HIS A 61 -7.52 -8.33 20.22
N VAL A 62 -8.72 -8.03 19.73
CA VAL A 62 -9.97 -8.54 20.33
C VAL A 62 -9.94 -10.07 20.42
N MET A 63 -9.62 -10.76 19.32
CA MET A 63 -9.56 -12.22 19.32
C MET A 63 -8.43 -12.77 20.21
N ALA A 64 -7.30 -12.06 20.31
CA ALA A 64 -6.21 -12.45 21.20
C ALA A 64 -6.69 -12.46 22.66
N HIS A 65 -7.33 -11.39 23.12
CA HIS A 65 -7.82 -11.28 24.49
C HIS A 65 -8.97 -12.26 24.81
N GLU A 66 -9.90 -12.45 23.88
CA GLU A 66 -11.06 -13.31 24.11
C GLU A 66 -10.73 -14.80 24.00
N VAL A 67 -9.78 -15.17 23.12
CA VAL A 67 -9.54 -16.58 22.73
C VAL A 67 -8.12 -17.03 23.05
N PHE A 68 -7.09 -16.35 22.52
CA PHE A 68 -5.72 -16.87 22.55
C PHE A 68 -5.03 -16.72 23.92
N GLU A 69 -5.51 -15.84 24.77
CA GLU A 69 -5.08 -15.68 26.16
C GLU A 69 -5.86 -16.58 27.12
N ASN A 70 -6.91 -17.27 26.64
CA ASN A 70 -7.73 -18.14 27.45
C ASN A 70 -7.12 -19.55 27.55
N GLU A 71 -6.84 -20.00 28.78
CA GLU A 71 -6.20 -21.31 29.06
C GLU A 71 -7.03 -22.51 28.58
N GLU A 72 -8.36 -22.45 28.61
CA GLU A 72 -9.24 -23.55 28.18
C GLU A 72 -9.21 -23.69 26.65
N SER A 73 -9.36 -22.59 25.92
CA SER A 73 -9.29 -22.58 24.47
C SER A 73 -7.89 -22.99 24.00
N ALA A 74 -6.84 -22.49 24.66
CA ALA A 74 -5.45 -22.85 24.36
C ALA A 74 -5.18 -24.36 24.57
N ALA A 75 -5.75 -24.95 25.62
CA ALA A 75 -5.61 -26.39 25.85
C ALA A 75 -6.24 -27.20 24.71
N ILE A 76 -7.41 -26.85 24.21
CA ILE A 76 -8.06 -27.49 23.05
C ILE A 76 -7.19 -27.32 21.78
N MET A 77 -6.69 -26.11 21.55
CA MET A 77 -5.83 -25.79 20.40
C MET A 77 -4.54 -26.64 20.42
N ASN A 78 -3.86 -26.71 21.55
CA ASN A 78 -2.58 -27.43 21.70
C ASN A 78 -2.74 -28.94 21.61
N ASP A 79 -3.87 -29.51 22.09
CA ASP A 79 -4.14 -30.95 21.97
C ASP A 79 -4.47 -31.33 20.53
N GLY A 80 -5.32 -30.53 19.86
CA GLY A 80 -5.88 -30.89 18.55
C GLY A 80 -5.03 -30.49 17.35
N PHE A 81 -4.15 -29.48 17.46
CA PHE A 81 -3.54 -28.83 16.31
C PHE A 81 -2.06 -28.51 16.54
N ILE A 82 -1.33 -28.34 15.45
CA ILE A 82 -0.10 -27.55 15.43
C ILE A 82 -0.47 -26.12 15.10
N ASN A 83 -0.21 -25.18 16.04
CA ASN A 83 -0.67 -23.81 15.94
C ASN A 83 0.40 -22.92 15.33
N ILE A 84 0.09 -22.28 14.20
CA ILE A 84 1.00 -21.39 13.47
C ILE A 84 0.42 -19.97 13.47
N LYS A 85 1.26 -19.00 13.84
CA LYS A 85 0.93 -17.57 13.79
C LYS A 85 1.71 -16.91 12.66
N ILE A 86 1.04 -16.09 11.85
CA ILE A 86 1.65 -15.43 10.67
C ILE A 86 1.38 -13.95 10.71
N ASP A 87 2.43 -13.15 10.52
CA ASP A 87 2.32 -11.74 10.19
C ASP A 87 2.14 -11.59 8.66
N ARG A 88 0.96 -11.11 8.24
CA ARG A 88 0.63 -10.93 6.82
C ARG A 88 1.55 -9.95 6.11
N GLU A 89 2.15 -9.03 6.85
CA GLU A 89 3.01 -7.98 6.28
C GLU A 89 4.40 -8.53 5.99
N GLU A 90 4.86 -9.47 6.79
CA GLU A 90 6.11 -10.22 6.54
C GLU A 90 5.91 -11.36 5.54
N ARG A 91 4.75 -12.05 5.57
CA ARG A 91 4.43 -13.20 4.69
C ARG A 91 3.14 -12.98 3.89
N PRO A 92 3.11 -11.94 3.02
CA PRO A 92 1.95 -11.69 2.14
C PRO A 92 1.70 -12.83 1.15
N ASP A 93 2.73 -13.59 0.80
CA ASP A 93 2.64 -14.79 -0.05
C ASP A 93 1.70 -15.85 0.54
N ILE A 94 1.75 -16.05 1.85
CA ILE A 94 0.90 -17.00 2.57
C ILE A 94 -0.48 -16.40 2.80
N ASP A 95 -0.54 -15.12 3.23
CA ASP A 95 -1.79 -14.41 3.48
C ASP A 95 -2.72 -14.44 2.25
N GLN A 96 -2.19 -14.11 1.07
CA GLN A 96 -2.96 -14.10 -0.18
C GLN A 96 -3.55 -15.47 -0.52
N ILE A 97 -2.79 -16.56 -0.35
CA ILE A 97 -3.27 -17.92 -0.66
C ILE A 97 -4.44 -18.31 0.26
N TYR A 98 -4.30 -18.04 1.55
CA TYR A 98 -5.34 -18.40 2.51
C TYR A 98 -6.52 -17.42 2.50
N MET A 99 -6.32 -16.16 2.10
CA MET A 99 -7.39 -15.21 1.86
C MET A 99 -8.30 -15.69 0.72
N ASP A 100 -7.72 -16.16 -0.39
CA ASP A 100 -8.49 -16.75 -1.49
C ASP A 100 -9.30 -17.96 -1.01
N ALA A 101 -8.69 -18.84 -0.20
CA ALA A 101 -9.39 -19.99 0.37
C ALA A 101 -10.60 -19.57 1.21
N ILE A 102 -10.47 -18.55 2.05
CA ILE A 102 -11.56 -18.07 2.90
C ILE A 102 -12.63 -17.34 2.10
N GLN A 103 -12.26 -16.54 1.11
CA GLN A 103 -13.22 -15.91 0.21
C GLN A 103 -14.05 -16.94 -0.56
N MET A 104 -13.44 -18.04 -1.01
CA MET A 104 -14.15 -19.15 -1.65
C MET A 104 -15.08 -19.90 -0.68
N LEU A 105 -14.69 -20.06 0.58
CA LEU A 105 -15.49 -20.77 1.59
C LEU A 105 -16.64 -19.93 2.12
N THR A 106 -16.44 -18.63 2.33
CA THR A 106 -17.36 -17.77 3.10
C THR A 106 -17.97 -16.61 2.28
N GLY A 107 -17.45 -16.35 1.08
CA GLY A 107 -17.81 -15.21 0.24
C GLY A 107 -17.24 -13.87 0.70
N ARG A 108 -16.41 -13.84 1.76
CA ARG A 108 -15.81 -12.63 2.33
C ARG A 108 -14.45 -12.93 2.94
N GLY A 109 -13.58 -11.92 3.04
CA GLY A 109 -12.28 -12.00 3.69
C GLY A 109 -12.12 -10.94 4.77
N GLY A 110 -10.98 -10.94 5.45
CA GLY A 110 -10.60 -9.97 6.48
C GLY A 110 -9.70 -10.58 7.55
N TRP A 111 -9.18 -9.77 8.43
CA TRP A 111 -8.33 -10.18 9.54
C TRP A 111 -9.01 -9.92 10.88
N PRO A 112 -8.74 -10.80 11.91
CA PRO A 112 -7.87 -11.99 11.85
C PRO A 112 -8.40 -13.03 10.87
N LEU A 113 -7.48 -13.72 10.19
CA LEU A 113 -7.79 -14.80 9.26
C LEU A 113 -7.35 -16.12 9.89
N ASN A 114 -8.31 -17.03 10.13
CA ASN A 114 -8.06 -18.30 10.81
C ASN A 114 -8.38 -19.47 9.90
N ILE A 115 -7.41 -20.35 9.69
CA ILE A 115 -7.48 -21.45 8.73
C ILE A 115 -7.13 -22.76 9.44
N PHE A 116 -7.86 -23.82 9.07
CA PHE A 116 -7.54 -25.17 9.41
C PHE A 116 -7.03 -25.90 8.16
N ALA A 117 -5.82 -26.43 8.24
CA ALA A 117 -5.13 -27.02 7.11
C ALA A 117 -4.63 -28.44 7.42
N LEU A 118 -4.41 -29.22 6.36
CA LEU A 118 -3.71 -30.49 6.42
C LEU A 118 -2.25 -30.29 6.86
N PRO A 119 -1.54 -31.34 7.28
CA PRO A 119 -0.11 -31.26 7.64
C PRO A 119 0.81 -30.79 6.49
N ASP A 120 0.31 -30.74 5.26
CA ASP A 120 1.02 -30.21 4.09
C ASP A 120 0.61 -28.77 3.74
N GLY A 121 -0.19 -28.10 4.57
CA GLY A 121 -0.62 -26.73 4.42
C GLY A 121 -1.90 -26.54 3.59
N ARG A 122 -2.48 -27.57 2.94
CA ARG A 122 -3.71 -27.45 2.15
C ARG A 122 -4.92 -27.14 3.05
N PRO A 123 -5.64 -26.01 2.84
CA PRO A 123 -6.76 -25.62 3.69
C PRO A 123 -7.98 -26.52 3.49
N PHE A 124 -8.78 -26.73 4.56
CA PHE A 124 -10.04 -27.45 4.48
C PHE A 124 -11.21 -26.73 5.19
N HIS A 125 -10.90 -25.79 6.08
CA HIS A 125 -11.89 -24.97 6.78
C HIS A 125 -11.26 -23.65 7.23
N GLY A 126 -12.09 -22.64 7.57
CA GLY A 126 -11.62 -21.40 8.13
C GLY A 126 -12.66 -20.30 8.16
N GLY A 127 -12.26 -19.14 8.63
CA GLY A 127 -13.06 -17.94 8.75
C GLY A 127 -12.23 -16.75 9.25
N THR A 128 -12.90 -15.67 9.57
CA THR A 128 -12.24 -14.47 10.11
C THR A 128 -12.29 -14.48 11.62
N TYR A 129 -12.96 -13.54 12.26
CA TYR A 129 -13.15 -13.49 13.70
C TYR A 129 -14.18 -14.54 14.18
N PHE A 130 -13.89 -15.19 15.29
CA PHE A 130 -14.78 -16.12 15.99
C PHE A 130 -14.89 -15.72 17.47
N PRO A 131 -16.12 -15.55 18.01
CA PRO A 131 -16.34 -15.47 19.47
C PRO A 131 -15.85 -16.76 20.16
N LYS A 132 -15.40 -16.66 21.42
CA LYS A 132 -14.82 -17.80 22.16
C LYS A 132 -15.68 -19.08 22.12
N GLN A 133 -16.99 -18.96 22.33
CA GLN A 133 -17.88 -20.13 22.36
C GLN A 133 -17.92 -20.86 21.00
N ASP A 134 -18.04 -20.11 19.92
CA ASP A 134 -18.04 -20.69 18.56
C ASP A 134 -16.69 -21.30 18.22
N TRP A 135 -15.61 -20.64 18.65
CA TRP A 135 -14.25 -21.14 18.47
C TRP A 135 -14.03 -22.50 19.13
N ASP A 136 -14.37 -22.65 20.39
CA ASP A 136 -14.21 -23.89 21.13
C ASP A 136 -15.07 -25.03 20.53
N ILE A 137 -16.26 -24.73 20.03
CA ILE A 137 -17.13 -25.68 19.33
C ILE A 137 -16.48 -26.15 18.02
N ILE A 138 -15.99 -25.23 17.21
CA ILE A 138 -15.35 -25.55 15.93
C ILE A 138 -14.10 -26.37 16.16
N LEU A 139 -13.23 -26.02 17.10
CA LEU A 139 -12.03 -26.77 17.43
C LEU A 139 -12.33 -28.24 17.76
N ASN A 140 -13.32 -28.47 18.63
CA ASN A 140 -13.72 -29.83 19.01
C ASN A 140 -14.30 -30.61 17.82
N GLN A 141 -15.18 -29.97 17.01
CA GLN A 141 -15.78 -30.61 15.84
C GLN A 141 -14.72 -31.02 14.79
N LEU A 142 -13.74 -30.13 14.53
CA LEU A 142 -12.70 -30.40 13.55
C LEU A 142 -11.70 -31.44 14.07
N THR A 143 -11.41 -31.46 15.37
CA THR A 143 -10.60 -32.50 15.99
C THR A 143 -11.28 -33.87 15.89
N GLU A 144 -12.57 -33.97 16.16
CA GLU A 144 -13.33 -35.20 15.99
C GLU A 144 -13.42 -35.64 14.53
N LEU A 145 -13.64 -34.68 13.62
CA LEU A 145 -13.67 -34.96 12.16
C LEU A 145 -12.34 -35.52 11.68
N TRP A 146 -11.24 -34.93 12.10
CA TRP A 146 -9.87 -35.39 11.80
C TRP A 146 -9.62 -36.83 12.31
N LYS A 147 -10.03 -37.12 13.55
CA LYS A 147 -9.84 -38.45 14.17
C LYS A 147 -10.74 -39.53 13.51
N ASN A 148 -11.98 -39.19 13.19
CA ASN A 148 -12.98 -40.18 12.79
C ASN A 148 -13.19 -40.32 11.28
N LYS A 149 -12.93 -39.23 10.51
CA LYS A 149 -13.21 -39.20 9.07
C LYS A 149 -12.14 -38.39 8.29
N PRO A 150 -10.84 -38.75 8.43
CA PRO A 150 -9.76 -38.00 7.77
C PRO A 150 -9.92 -37.95 6.24
N GLU A 151 -10.41 -38.99 5.60
CA GLU A 151 -10.65 -39.07 4.16
C GLU A 151 -11.53 -37.88 3.66
N THR A 152 -12.56 -37.56 4.44
CA THR A 152 -13.46 -36.44 4.13
C THR A 152 -12.70 -35.12 4.19
N VAL A 153 -11.80 -34.94 5.14
CA VAL A 153 -10.97 -33.73 5.26
C VAL A 153 -10.02 -33.58 4.07
N TYR A 154 -9.37 -34.68 3.67
CA TYR A 154 -8.52 -34.69 2.47
C TYR A 154 -9.28 -34.37 1.18
N GLU A 155 -10.50 -34.90 1.04
CA GLU A 155 -11.35 -34.61 -0.12
C GLU A 155 -11.74 -33.13 -0.19
N TYR A 156 -12.16 -32.51 0.92
CA TYR A 156 -12.46 -31.08 1.00
C TYR A 156 -11.25 -30.23 0.66
N ALA A 157 -10.11 -30.50 1.26
CA ALA A 157 -8.87 -29.78 0.99
C ALA A 157 -8.46 -29.86 -0.49
N SER A 158 -8.60 -31.02 -1.11
CA SER A 158 -8.27 -31.21 -2.53
C SER A 158 -9.17 -30.39 -3.45
N LYS A 159 -10.50 -30.37 -3.20
CA LYS A 159 -11.47 -29.57 -3.96
C LYS A 159 -11.20 -28.07 -3.81
N LEU A 160 -10.87 -27.61 -2.60
CA LEU A 160 -10.58 -26.22 -2.33
C LEU A 160 -9.30 -25.76 -3.06
N VAL A 161 -8.23 -26.57 -3.00
CA VAL A 161 -6.99 -26.29 -3.72
C VAL A 161 -7.19 -26.26 -5.23
N GLU A 162 -8.01 -27.16 -5.78
CA GLU A 162 -8.35 -27.14 -7.20
C GLU A 162 -9.06 -25.81 -7.57
N GLY A 163 -10.02 -25.39 -6.75
CA GLY A 163 -10.70 -24.11 -6.91
C GLY A 163 -9.72 -22.92 -6.86
N ILE A 164 -8.82 -22.88 -5.88
CA ILE A 164 -7.79 -21.82 -5.75
C ILE A 164 -6.91 -21.79 -7.01
N LYS A 165 -6.45 -22.95 -7.51
CA LYS A 165 -5.63 -23.02 -8.72
C LYS A 165 -6.36 -22.47 -9.94
N ILE A 166 -7.63 -22.83 -10.13
CA ILE A 166 -8.45 -22.33 -11.25
C ILE A 166 -8.60 -20.80 -11.14
N HIS A 167 -8.89 -20.30 -9.94
CA HIS A 167 -9.11 -18.86 -9.72
C HIS A 167 -7.81 -18.05 -9.85
N SER A 168 -6.68 -18.62 -9.48
CA SER A 168 -5.36 -17.97 -9.53
C SER A 168 -4.70 -18.04 -10.91
N THR A 169 -5.26 -18.82 -11.85
CA THR A 169 -4.70 -18.96 -13.21
C THR A 169 -5.52 -18.11 -14.17
N PRO A 170 -4.96 -17.00 -14.71
CA PRO A 170 -5.69 -16.19 -15.66
C PRO A 170 -5.96 -16.97 -16.96
N GLU A 171 -7.14 -16.79 -17.54
CA GLU A 171 -7.38 -17.25 -18.90
C GLU A 171 -6.54 -16.44 -19.88
N LEU A 172 -5.58 -17.11 -20.53
CA LEU A 172 -4.73 -16.47 -21.53
C LEU A 172 -5.55 -16.27 -22.83
N ASN A 173 -6.04 -15.06 -23.02
CA ASN A 173 -6.87 -14.69 -24.15
C ASN A 173 -6.43 -13.34 -24.72
N LYS A 174 -5.52 -13.39 -25.70
CA LYS A 174 -4.89 -12.20 -26.28
C LYS A 174 -5.88 -11.32 -27.04
N THR A 175 -6.17 -10.16 -26.49
CA THR A 175 -7.04 -9.15 -27.11
C THR A 175 -6.37 -7.78 -27.09
N SER A 176 -6.52 -7.03 -28.19
CA SER A 176 -5.91 -5.70 -28.33
C SER A 176 -6.72 -4.65 -27.57
N TRP A 177 -6.04 -3.74 -26.91
CA TRP A 177 -6.62 -2.56 -26.29
C TRP A 177 -7.04 -1.52 -27.35
N THR A 178 -8.14 -0.83 -27.06
CA THR A 178 -8.66 0.25 -27.89
C THR A 178 -8.99 1.45 -27.01
N GLU A 179 -9.06 2.64 -27.60
CA GLU A 179 -9.45 3.87 -26.90
C GLU A 179 -10.81 3.74 -26.19
N ASN A 180 -11.77 3.06 -26.82
CA ASN A 180 -13.08 2.82 -26.22
C ASN A 180 -13.03 2.01 -24.91
N ASP A 181 -11.99 1.23 -24.69
CA ASP A 181 -11.84 0.47 -23.44
C ASP A 181 -11.59 1.40 -22.24
N PHE A 182 -10.86 2.48 -22.43
CA PHE A 182 -10.62 3.49 -21.39
C PHE A 182 -11.88 4.29 -21.09
N HIS A 183 -12.62 4.69 -22.11
CA HIS A 183 -13.92 5.33 -21.95
C HIS A 183 -14.93 4.42 -21.25
N TYR A 184 -14.94 3.13 -21.59
CA TYR A 184 -15.75 2.13 -20.92
C TYR A 184 -15.37 1.99 -19.42
N ALA A 185 -14.09 1.88 -19.12
CA ALA A 185 -13.61 1.80 -17.73
C ALA A 185 -14.07 3.00 -16.90
N ILE A 186 -13.91 4.21 -17.43
CA ILE A 186 -14.40 5.45 -16.79
C ILE A 186 -15.93 5.43 -16.62
N SER A 187 -16.68 4.96 -17.60
CA SER A 187 -18.14 4.89 -17.49
C SER A 187 -18.58 3.94 -16.35
N LYS A 188 -17.83 2.85 -16.14
CA LYS A 188 -18.03 1.93 -15.00
C LYS A 188 -17.71 2.61 -13.67
N PHE A 189 -16.66 3.40 -13.58
CA PHE A 189 -16.36 4.18 -12.39
C PHE A 189 -17.47 5.19 -12.08
N LYS A 190 -17.90 5.99 -13.08
CA LYS A 190 -18.97 6.99 -12.93
C LYS A 190 -20.25 6.38 -12.34
N SER A 191 -20.58 5.13 -12.65
CA SER A 191 -21.77 4.46 -12.12
C SER A 191 -21.72 4.18 -10.60
N THR A 192 -20.54 4.26 -10.00
CA THR A 192 -20.30 3.96 -8.58
C THR A 192 -19.73 5.14 -7.79
N TRP A 193 -19.57 6.31 -8.44
CA TRP A 193 -19.05 7.50 -7.78
C TRP A 193 -19.99 8.06 -6.72
N ASP A 194 -19.39 8.64 -5.71
CA ASP A 194 -20.06 9.47 -4.74
C ASP A 194 -19.79 10.94 -5.09
N MET A 195 -20.82 11.65 -5.55
CA MET A 195 -20.70 13.04 -5.99
C MET A 195 -20.93 14.03 -4.83
N GLU A 196 -21.23 13.54 -3.62
CA GLU A 196 -21.37 14.36 -2.41
C GLU A 196 -20.10 14.27 -1.54
N TRP A 197 -19.64 13.03 -1.32
CA TRP A 197 -18.52 12.75 -0.42
C TRP A 197 -17.24 12.35 -1.14
N GLY A 198 -17.26 12.24 -2.45
CA GLY A 198 -16.13 11.73 -3.23
C GLY A 198 -15.87 10.25 -3.02
N GLY A 199 -14.98 9.68 -3.82
CA GLY A 199 -14.71 8.24 -3.83
C GLY A 199 -15.85 7.42 -4.36
N PHE A 200 -15.95 6.16 -3.93
CA PHE A 200 -17.04 5.26 -4.31
C PHE A 200 -18.18 5.31 -3.30
N ASN A 201 -19.42 5.20 -3.78
CA ASN A 201 -20.63 5.21 -2.96
C ASN A 201 -20.82 3.88 -2.24
N ARG A 202 -20.02 3.62 -1.23
CA ARG A 202 -20.07 2.42 -0.37
C ARG A 202 -19.43 2.67 1.00
N ALA A 203 -19.70 1.80 1.95
CA ALA A 203 -19.00 1.69 3.21
C ALA A 203 -18.60 0.21 3.44
N PRO A 204 -17.42 -0.08 4.02
CA PRO A 204 -16.34 0.87 4.33
C PRO A 204 -15.73 1.52 3.08
N LYS A 205 -15.14 2.70 3.24
CA LYS A 205 -14.60 3.51 2.15
C LYS A 205 -13.07 3.61 2.26
N PHE A 206 -12.37 3.03 1.27
CA PHE A 206 -10.90 3.04 1.19
C PHE A 206 -10.42 4.17 0.28
N PRO A 207 -9.24 4.78 0.54
CA PRO A 207 -8.66 5.81 -0.32
C PRO A 207 -8.42 5.34 -1.77
N LEU A 208 -7.83 4.14 -1.94
CA LEU A 208 -7.48 3.52 -3.23
C LEU A 208 -6.76 4.46 -4.21
N PRO A 209 -5.56 4.99 -3.89
CA PRO A 209 -4.89 6.01 -4.69
C PRO A 209 -4.64 5.61 -6.15
N VAL A 210 -4.47 4.31 -6.43
CA VAL A 210 -4.26 3.79 -7.78
C VAL A 210 -5.43 4.09 -8.73
N VAL A 211 -6.66 4.13 -8.22
CA VAL A 211 -7.86 4.48 -9.01
C VAL A 211 -7.79 5.94 -9.45
N TYR A 212 -7.37 6.83 -8.55
CA TYR A 212 -7.22 8.25 -8.87
C TYR A 212 -5.99 8.52 -9.76
N LYS A 213 -4.93 7.72 -9.64
CA LYS A 213 -3.80 7.76 -10.60
C LYS A 213 -4.29 7.51 -12.02
N PHE A 214 -5.14 6.48 -12.23
CA PHE A 214 -5.75 6.23 -13.53
C PHE A 214 -6.66 7.39 -13.99
N ALA A 215 -7.52 7.90 -13.10
CA ALA A 215 -8.40 9.03 -13.41
C ALA A 215 -7.58 10.27 -13.82
N LEU A 216 -6.49 10.57 -13.12
CA LEU A 216 -5.61 11.69 -13.43
C LEU A 216 -4.89 11.50 -14.77
N HIS A 217 -4.44 10.29 -15.07
CA HIS A 217 -3.85 9.95 -16.37
C HIS A 217 -4.87 10.11 -17.51
N TYR A 218 -6.11 9.70 -17.27
CA TYR A 218 -7.20 9.89 -18.22
C TYR A 218 -7.50 11.38 -18.45
N VAL A 219 -7.56 12.19 -17.39
CA VAL A 219 -7.73 13.66 -17.48
C VAL A 219 -6.60 14.29 -18.30
N HIS A 220 -5.36 13.85 -18.12
CA HIS A 220 -4.21 14.33 -18.89
C HIS A 220 -4.39 14.11 -20.41
N LEU A 221 -4.94 12.95 -20.82
CA LEU A 221 -5.07 12.59 -22.22
C LEU A 221 -6.35 13.17 -22.87
N TYR A 222 -7.45 13.18 -22.13
CA TYR A 222 -8.77 13.47 -22.69
C TYR A 222 -9.38 14.79 -22.20
N HIS A 223 -8.72 15.48 -21.27
CA HIS A 223 -9.13 16.79 -20.72
C HIS A 223 -10.59 16.82 -20.21
N ASP A 224 -11.07 15.71 -19.61
CA ASP A 224 -12.43 15.59 -19.07
C ASP A 224 -12.55 16.31 -17.71
N PRO A 225 -13.29 17.45 -17.64
CA PRO A 225 -13.40 18.24 -16.42
C PRO A 225 -14.23 17.54 -15.33
N GLU A 226 -15.22 16.73 -15.70
CA GLU A 226 -16.07 16.02 -14.72
C GLU A 226 -15.26 15.02 -13.91
N ILE A 227 -14.28 14.36 -14.54
CA ILE A 227 -13.40 13.44 -13.87
C ILE A 227 -12.45 14.17 -12.94
N LEU A 228 -11.92 15.31 -13.37
CA LEU A 228 -11.07 16.16 -12.54
C LEU A 228 -11.84 16.69 -11.32
N ASP A 229 -13.08 17.12 -11.50
CA ASP A 229 -13.94 17.61 -10.43
C ASP A 229 -14.22 16.50 -9.39
N TRP A 230 -14.55 15.28 -9.84
CA TRP A 230 -14.74 14.14 -8.93
C TRP A 230 -13.45 13.74 -8.20
N LEU A 231 -12.31 13.76 -8.90
CA LEU A 231 -11.01 13.49 -8.30
C LEU A 231 -10.69 14.53 -7.21
N MET A 232 -10.84 15.80 -7.51
CA MET A 232 -10.60 16.89 -6.55
C MET A 232 -11.54 16.82 -5.35
N LEU A 233 -12.84 16.58 -5.58
CA LEU A 233 -13.80 16.35 -4.52
C LEU A 233 -13.33 15.21 -3.60
N SER A 234 -12.93 14.08 -4.19
CA SER A 234 -12.51 12.88 -3.45
C SER A 234 -11.28 13.17 -2.58
N VAL A 235 -10.23 13.75 -3.17
CA VAL A 235 -8.98 14.05 -2.46
C VAL A 235 -9.20 15.07 -1.35
N LYS A 236 -9.99 16.13 -1.61
CA LYS A 236 -10.33 17.11 -0.58
C LYS A 236 -11.14 16.50 0.56
N ARG A 237 -12.17 15.71 0.28
CA ARG A 237 -13.01 15.06 1.30
C ARG A 237 -12.21 14.08 2.16
N MET A 238 -11.31 13.28 1.58
CA MET A 238 -10.39 12.43 2.33
C MET A 238 -9.48 13.24 3.27
N SER A 239 -9.00 14.39 2.81
CA SER A 239 -8.03 15.23 3.52
C SER A 239 -8.64 16.21 4.54
N LEU A 240 -9.95 16.41 4.51
CA LEU A 240 -10.74 17.22 5.45
C LEU A 240 -11.49 16.36 6.47
N GLY A 241 -11.79 15.13 6.08
CA GLY A 241 -12.51 14.16 6.92
C GLY A 241 -11.68 13.63 8.07
N GLY A 242 -12.31 12.85 8.95
CA GLY A 242 -11.63 12.19 10.06
C GLY A 242 -10.62 11.12 9.61
N LEU A 243 -10.63 10.73 8.33
CA LEU A 243 -9.60 9.88 7.74
C LEU A 243 -8.20 10.50 7.87
N TYR A 244 -8.10 11.81 7.77
CA TYR A 244 -6.87 12.57 7.93
C TYR A 244 -6.75 13.09 9.36
N ASP A 245 -5.61 12.84 9.99
CA ASP A 245 -5.33 13.38 11.32
C ASP A 245 -4.96 14.87 11.22
N THR A 246 -5.94 15.72 11.43
CA THR A 246 -5.79 17.17 11.35
C THR A 246 -4.75 17.76 12.34
N VAL A 247 -4.46 17.08 13.44
CA VAL A 247 -3.53 17.56 14.47
C VAL A 247 -2.09 17.11 14.21
N GLY A 248 -1.89 15.82 13.86
CA GLY A 248 -0.56 15.24 13.73
C GLY A 248 -0.14 14.94 12.29
N GLY A 249 -1.05 15.05 11.35
CA GLY A 249 -0.83 14.66 9.97
C GLY A 249 -0.97 13.16 9.71
N GLY A 250 -0.96 12.80 8.45
CA GLY A 250 -1.07 11.43 7.98
C GLY A 250 -2.49 10.88 7.90
N TYR A 251 -2.67 9.89 7.03
CA TYR A 251 -3.96 9.27 6.72
C TYR A 251 -4.10 7.95 7.46
N SER A 252 -5.28 7.71 8.02
CA SER A 252 -5.72 6.40 8.48
C SER A 252 -6.08 5.52 7.29
N ARG A 253 -6.18 4.21 7.51
CA ARG A 253 -6.29 3.22 6.43
C ARG A 253 -7.59 3.29 5.64
N TYR A 254 -8.74 3.40 6.31
CA TYR A 254 -10.06 3.50 5.69
C TYR A 254 -11.08 4.14 6.61
N SER A 255 -12.19 4.62 6.05
CA SER A 255 -13.34 5.08 6.80
C SER A 255 -14.37 3.95 6.94
N VAL A 256 -14.91 3.76 8.14
CA VAL A 256 -15.98 2.76 8.36
C VAL A 256 -17.33 3.22 7.80
N ASP A 257 -17.48 4.53 7.56
CA ASP A 257 -18.66 5.14 6.96
C ASP A 257 -18.41 5.66 5.53
N ALA A 258 -19.48 6.07 4.84
CA ALA A 258 -19.41 6.59 3.49
C ALA A 258 -19.02 8.07 3.39
N ARG A 259 -18.82 8.79 4.50
CA ARG A 259 -18.60 10.25 4.53
C ARG A 259 -17.17 10.65 4.89
N TRP A 260 -16.26 9.69 5.06
CA TRP A 260 -14.90 9.92 5.54
C TRP A 260 -14.83 10.48 6.97
N HIS A 261 -15.88 10.25 7.79
CA HIS A 261 -15.97 10.81 9.14
C HIS A 261 -15.25 9.94 10.17
N ALA A 262 -15.66 8.69 10.34
CA ALA A 262 -15.10 7.80 11.33
C ALA A 262 -14.06 6.85 10.67
N PRO A 263 -12.76 7.05 10.89
CA PRO A 263 -11.76 6.14 10.35
C PRO A 263 -11.63 4.90 11.22
N HIS A 264 -11.09 3.83 10.66
CA HIS A 264 -10.36 2.84 11.41
C HIS A 264 -8.95 3.41 11.64
N PHE A 265 -8.59 3.72 12.89
CA PHE A 265 -7.52 4.66 13.24
C PHE A 265 -6.09 4.15 12.98
N GLU A 266 -5.91 2.91 12.53
CA GLU A 266 -4.59 2.43 12.10
C GLU A 266 -4.03 3.31 10.98
N LYS A 267 -2.74 3.65 11.07
CA LYS A 267 -2.02 4.36 9.99
C LYS A 267 -0.98 3.43 9.40
N MET A 268 -1.03 3.25 8.09
CA MET A 268 -0.12 2.37 7.36
C MET A 268 0.84 3.19 6.49
N LEU A 269 2.10 2.76 6.41
CA LEU A 269 3.10 3.46 5.61
C LEU A 269 2.73 3.46 4.12
N TYR A 270 2.25 2.35 3.59
CA TYR A 270 1.88 2.24 2.17
C TYR A 270 0.72 3.15 1.77
N ASP A 271 -0.25 3.40 2.65
CA ASP A 271 -1.34 4.34 2.40
C ASP A 271 -0.81 5.76 2.30
N ASN A 272 0.00 6.18 3.28
CA ASN A 272 0.58 7.52 3.33
C ASN A 272 1.56 7.77 2.16
N ALA A 273 2.34 6.79 1.78
CA ALA A 273 3.24 6.83 0.62
C ALA A 273 2.49 7.06 -0.70
N GLN A 274 1.40 6.33 -0.91
CA GLN A 274 0.57 6.47 -2.11
C GLN A 274 -0.23 7.78 -2.10
N MET A 275 -0.72 8.23 -0.92
CA MET A 275 -1.38 9.52 -0.80
C MET A 275 -0.42 10.67 -1.13
N LEU A 276 0.84 10.65 -0.69
CA LEU A 276 1.84 11.64 -1.10
C LEU A 276 2.02 11.68 -2.62
N SER A 277 2.07 10.51 -3.28
CA SER A 277 2.13 10.42 -4.74
C SER A 277 0.92 11.08 -5.39
N LEU A 278 -0.29 10.74 -4.93
CA LEU A 278 -1.54 11.26 -5.47
C LEU A 278 -1.67 12.78 -5.26
N LEU A 279 -1.35 13.27 -4.05
CA LEU A 279 -1.39 14.70 -3.73
C LEU A 279 -0.42 15.50 -4.62
N ALA A 280 0.80 15.01 -4.79
CA ALA A 280 1.83 15.66 -5.60
C ALA A 280 1.44 15.70 -7.09
N GLU A 281 0.98 14.59 -7.65
CA GLU A 281 0.55 14.52 -9.06
C GLU A 281 -0.70 15.40 -9.30
N THR A 282 -1.66 15.40 -8.37
CA THR A 282 -2.85 16.25 -8.46
C THR A 282 -2.49 17.74 -8.32
N TYR A 283 -1.54 18.07 -7.44
CA TYR A 283 -1.03 19.44 -7.31
C TYR A 283 -0.36 19.93 -8.60
N MET A 284 0.46 19.09 -9.27
CA MET A 284 1.07 19.44 -10.55
C MET A 284 0.05 19.76 -11.66
N VAL A 285 -1.14 19.14 -11.61
CA VAL A 285 -2.22 19.39 -12.58
C VAL A 285 -3.04 20.63 -12.22
N THR A 286 -3.32 20.86 -10.94
CA THR A 286 -4.31 21.85 -10.49
C THR A 286 -3.73 23.12 -9.89
N GLY A 287 -2.51 23.04 -9.32
CA GLY A 287 -1.91 24.13 -8.55
C GLY A 287 -2.64 24.46 -7.24
N ASP A 288 -3.53 23.57 -6.76
CA ASP A 288 -4.34 23.83 -5.56
C ASP A 288 -3.48 23.79 -4.28
N ARG A 289 -3.35 24.93 -3.61
CA ARG A 289 -2.51 25.10 -2.42
C ARG A 289 -2.91 24.22 -1.26
N PHE A 290 -4.17 23.88 -1.13
CA PHE A 290 -4.63 22.94 -0.09
C PHE A 290 -3.90 21.59 -0.19
N LEU A 291 -3.65 21.10 -1.43
CA LEU A 291 -2.91 19.85 -1.64
C LEU A 291 -1.45 19.99 -1.21
N LEU A 292 -0.84 21.14 -1.48
CA LEU A 292 0.54 21.42 -1.04
C LEU A 292 0.65 21.38 0.50
N GLU A 293 -0.27 22.01 1.21
CA GLU A 293 -0.33 21.98 2.68
C GLU A 293 -0.46 20.54 3.21
N LYS A 294 -1.28 19.70 2.54
CA LYS A 294 -1.41 18.28 2.92
C LYS A 294 -0.14 17.45 2.62
N ILE A 295 0.61 17.77 1.59
CA ILE A 295 1.92 17.19 1.32
C ILE A 295 2.89 17.53 2.47
N GLU A 296 2.98 18.81 2.84
CA GLU A 296 3.88 19.28 3.90
C GLU A 296 3.54 18.65 5.26
N GLU A 297 2.26 18.64 5.65
CA GLU A 297 1.78 18.06 6.91
C GLU A 297 2.00 16.53 6.94
N THR A 298 1.74 15.80 5.84
CA THR A 298 1.94 14.35 5.77
C THR A 298 3.42 14.00 5.80
N HIS A 299 4.27 14.74 5.10
CA HIS A 299 5.72 14.55 5.18
C HIS A 299 6.27 14.83 6.59
N HIS A 300 5.79 15.88 7.25
CA HIS A 300 6.14 16.17 8.63
C HIS A 300 5.79 15.00 9.56
N PHE A 301 4.60 14.43 9.40
CA PHE A 301 4.18 13.22 10.12
C PHE A 301 5.14 12.04 9.88
N LEU A 302 5.45 11.73 8.62
CA LEU A 302 6.40 10.65 8.30
C LEU A 302 7.75 10.86 9.00
N LYS A 303 8.26 12.07 8.96
CA LYS A 303 9.58 12.41 9.52
C LYS A 303 9.60 12.33 11.04
N THR A 304 8.53 12.72 11.70
CA THR A 304 8.47 12.76 13.17
C THR A 304 8.14 11.41 13.80
N GLU A 305 7.34 10.58 13.12
CA GLU A 305 6.81 9.35 13.69
C GLU A 305 7.45 8.08 13.11
N TRP A 306 7.86 8.08 11.84
CA TRP A 306 8.28 6.85 11.17
C TRP A 306 9.68 6.83 10.61
N ILE A 307 10.20 7.94 10.08
CA ILE A 307 11.54 7.94 9.47
C ILE A 307 12.61 7.91 10.56
N THR A 308 13.44 6.87 10.53
CA THR A 308 14.52 6.66 11.46
C THR A 308 15.74 7.54 11.11
N MET A 309 16.64 7.73 12.05
CA MET A 309 17.92 8.42 11.78
C MET A 309 18.80 7.68 10.77
N GLU A 310 18.58 6.38 10.55
CA GLU A 310 19.28 5.58 9.55
C GLU A 310 18.68 5.72 8.14
N GLY A 311 17.53 6.37 8.00
CA GLY A 311 16.84 6.65 6.75
C GLY A 311 15.72 5.68 6.39
N GLY A 312 15.56 4.55 7.11
CA GLY A 312 14.41 3.65 6.89
C GLY A 312 13.14 4.16 7.55
N SER A 313 11.98 3.76 7.04
CA SER A 313 10.68 4.12 7.62
C SER A 313 9.98 2.90 8.22
N TYR A 314 9.45 3.06 9.44
CA TYR A 314 8.61 2.07 10.13
C TYR A 314 7.29 1.81 9.38
N SER A 315 6.61 0.71 9.72
CA SER A 315 5.50 0.17 8.92
C SER A 315 4.13 0.72 9.30
N ALA A 316 3.81 0.86 10.59
CA ALA A 316 2.45 1.21 11.01
C ALA A 316 2.37 1.81 12.42
N LEU A 317 1.26 2.51 12.68
CA LEU A 317 0.76 2.82 14.02
C LEU A 317 -0.58 2.09 14.23
N ASP A 318 -0.73 1.53 15.43
CA ASP A 318 -1.92 0.79 15.81
C ASP A 318 -3.18 1.70 15.81
N ALA A 319 -4.35 1.11 15.61
CA ALA A 319 -5.62 1.78 15.80
C ALA A 319 -5.89 2.10 17.28
N ASP A 320 -5.36 1.24 18.18
CA ASP A 320 -5.65 1.26 19.60
C ASP A 320 -4.58 2.00 20.40
N SER A 321 -5.03 2.72 21.40
CA SER A 321 -4.22 3.19 22.52
C SER A 321 -4.85 2.72 23.81
N GLU A 322 -4.07 2.05 24.68
CA GLU A 322 -4.56 1.44 25.92
C GLU A 322 -5.77 0.51 25.71
N GLY A 323 -5.78 -0.25 24.60
CA GLY A 323 -6.86 -1.17 24.25
C GLY A 323 -8.16 -0.51 23.81
N VAL A 324 -8.14 0.77 23.45
CA VAL A 324 -9.32 1.52 23.00
C VAL A 324 -9.04 2.19 21.66
N GLU A 325 -9.80 1.82 20.64
CA GLU A 325 -9.70 2.38 19.30
C GLU A 325 -9.90 3.89 19.30
N GLY A 326 -9.05 4.61 18.58
CA GLY A 326 -9.15 6.06 18.37
C GLY A 326 -8.90 6.93 19.61
N LYS A 327 -8.61 6.35 20.80
CA LYS A 327 -8.42 7.10 22.05
C LYS A 327 -7.35 8.20 21.95
N TYR A 328 -6.28 7.94 21.20
CA TYR A 328 -5.20 8.90 21.01
C TYR A 328 -5.61 10.08 20.14
N TYR A 329 -6.45 9.86 19.14
CA TYR A 329 -6.76 10.81 18.07
C TYR A 329 -8.00 11.65 18.33
N CYS A 330 -8.93 11.17 19.18
CA CYS A 330 -10.21 11.82 19.43
C CYS A 330 -10.20 12.60 20.75
N TYR A 331 -11.14 13.54 20.90
CA TYR A 331 -11.21 14.44 22.04
C TYR A 331 -12.62 14.43 22.65
N THR A 332 -12.72 14.23 23.96
CA THR A 332 -13.96 14.49 24.69
C THR A 332 -14.14 16.02 24.86
N TRP A 333 -15.35 16.44 25.17
CA TRP A 333 -15.59 17.86 25.48
C TRP A 333 -14.70 18.35 26.63
N ASN A 334 -14.50 17.53 27.65
CA ASN A 334 -13.61 17.84 28.77
C ASN A 334 -12.13 18.01 28.34
N ASP A 335 -11.67 17.29 27.31
CA ASP A 335 -10.33 17.52 26.75
C ASP A 335 -10.24 18.87 26.03
N LEU A 336 -11.32 19.26 25.32
CA LEU A 336 -11.42 20.59 24.70
C LEU A 336 -11.43 21.71 25.73
N GLU A 337 -12.12 21.53 26.88
CA GLU A 337 -12.12 22.48 27.99
C GLU A 337 -10.72 22.69 28.58
N LYS A 338 -9.91 21.63 28.71
CA LYS A 338 -8.53 21.73 29.24
C LYS A 338 -7.61 22.56 28.37
N VAL A 339 -7.77 22.50 27.06
CA VAL A 339 -6.93 23.25 26.10
C VAL A 339 -7.48 24.63 25.78
N GLY A 340 -8.64 24.99 26.33
CA GLY A 340 -9.42 26.18 25.98
C GLY A 340 -10.44 25.85 24.91
N ILE A 341 -11.72 26.01 25.22
CA ILE A 341 -12.83 25.75 24.28
C ILE A 341 -12.60 26.56 23.02
N PRO A 342 -12.59 25.94 21.83
CA PRO A 342 -12.43 26.67 20.58
C PRO A 342 -13.58 27.67 20.40
N ASN A 343 -13.35 28.74 19.61
CA ASN A 343 -14.41 29.68 19.28
C ASN A 343 -15.54 29.01 18.48
N GLU A 344 -16.69 29.67 18.38
CA GLU A 344 -17.90 29.13 17.73
C GLU A 344 -17.67 28.74 16.26
N HIS A 345 -16.78 29.44 15.56
CA HIS A 345 -16.46 29.15 14.15
C HIS A 345 -15.68 27.86 14.00
N LEU A 346 -14.72 27.56 14.90
CA LEU A 346 -13.98 26.30 14.92
C LEU A 346 -14.86 25.12 15.38
N ILE A 347 -15.77 25.36 16.33
CA ILE A 347 -16.79 24.38 16.73
C ILE A 347 -17.64 23.98 15.52
N LYS A 348 -18.14 24.99 14.77
CA LYS A 348 -18.94 24.79 13.56
C LYS A 348 -18.13 24.12 12.46
N TYR A 349 -16.90 24.57 12.21
CA TYR A 349 -16.01 24.04 11.18
C TYR A 349 -15.72 22.54 11.37
N PHE A 350 -15.37 22.13 12.57
CA PHE A 350 -15.09 20.72 12.90
C PHE A 350 -16.31 19.93 13.37
N LYS A 351 -17.51 20.52 13.37
CA LYS A 351 -18.75 19.88 13.80
C LYS A 351 -18.64 19.25 15.20
N LEU A 352 -17.97 19.96 16.13
CA LEU A 352 -17.78 19.51 17.50
C LEU A 352 -19.10 19.64 18.29
N THR A 353 -19.38 18.66 19.14
CA THR A 353 -20.54 18.69 20.04
C THR A 353 -20.15 18.31 21.46
N GLN A 354 -20.93 18.74 22.45
CA GLN A 354 -20.69 18.39 23.85
C GLN A 354 -20.89 16.90 24.13
N GLU A 355 -21.84 16.29 23.42
CA GLU A 355 -22.13 14.87 23.52
C GLU A 355 -21.12 14.00 22.75
N GLY A 356 -20.25 14.62 21.93
CA GLY A 356 -19.36 13.97 20.98
C GLY A 356 -20.05 13.67 19.65
N ASN A 357 -19.32 13.77 18.56
CA ASN A 357 -19.78 13.40 17.22
C ASN A 357 -19.44 11.95 16.85
N TRP A 358 -18.80 11.21 17.77
CA TRP A 358 -18.41 9.82 17.63
C TRP A 358 -18.60 9.05 18.96
N GLU A 359 -18.25 7.76 19.00
CA GLU A 359 -18.47 6.84 20.11
C GLU A 359 -17.89 7.32 21.44
N HIS A 360 -18.50 6.91 22.52
CA HIS A 360 -18.09 7.21 23.91
C HIS A 360 -17.95 8.71 24.24
N GLY A 361 -18.77 9.55 23.62
CA GLY A 361 -18.76 11.00 23.88
C GLY A 361 -17.51 11.71 23.35
N ARG A 362 -16.85 11.15 22.35
CA ARG A 362 -15.66 11.72 21.70
C ARG A 362 -16.01 12.48 20.45
N ASN A 363 -15.17 13.45 20.12
CA ASN A 363 -15.21 14.18 18.87
C ASN A 363 -14.04 13.78 17.99
N ILE A 364 -14.33 13.45 16.73
CA ILE A 364 -13.39 13.41 15.62
C ILE A 364 -13.36 14.82 15.02
N LEU A 365 -12.20 15.35 14.71
CA LEU A 365 -12.07 16.58 13.94
C LEU A 365 -12.45 16.30 12.49
N PHE A 366 -13.62 16.77 12.09
CA PHE A 366 -14.22 16.47 10.81
C PHE A 366 -14.73 17.76 10.14
N ALA A 367 -14.09 18.15 9.06
CA ALA A 367 -14.52 19.26 8.22
C ALA A 367 -15.05 18.76 6.86
N THR A 368 -15.82 19.59 6.19
CA THR A 368 -16.38 19.28 4.86
C THR A 368 -15.97 20.30 3.80
N GLU A 369 -15.31 21.37 4.19
CA GLU A 369 -14.90 22.48 3.37
C GLU A 369 -13.48 22.87 3.72
N THR A 370 -12.75 23.43 2.75
CA THR A 370 -11.45 24.04 3.06
C THR A 370 -11.62 25.29 3.93
N PRO A 371 -10.60 25.76 4.64
CA PRO A 371 -10.67 27.02 5.40
C PRO A 371 -11.14 28.18 4.53
N GLU A 372 -10.70 28.28 3.28
CA GLU A 372 -11.09 29.34 2.34
C GLU A 372 -12.57 29.28 1.97
N GLU A 373 -13.09 28.08 1.71
CA GLU A 373 -14.51 27.86 1.38
C GLU A 373 -15.40 28.22 2.56
N PHE A 374 -15.05 27.71 3.78
CA PHE A 374 -15.80 27.98 5.01
C PHE A 374 -15.85 29.47 5.36
N VAL A 375 -14.69 30.15 5.32
CA VAL A 375 -14.58 31.57 5.62
C VAL A 375 -15.39 32.43 4.64
N LYS A 376 -15.42 32.04 3.38
CA LYS A 376 -16.22 32.74 2.35
C LYS A 376 -17.73 32.59 2.63
N GLU A 377 -18.18 31.39 3.01
CA GLU A 377 -19.58 31.14 3.35
C GLU A 377 -20.01 31.90 4.62
N GLU A 378 -19.18 31.83 5.67
CA GLU A 378 -19.43 32.46 6.95
C GLU A 378 -19.10 33.96 7.00
N LYS A 379 -18.52 34.52 5.92
CA LYS A 379 -18.08 35.92 5.80
C LYS A 379 -17.08 36.36 6.88
N LEU A 380 -16.10 35.49 7.14
CA LEU A 380 -15.04 35.71 8.12
C LEU A 380 -13.76 36.24 7.47
N ASP A 381 -12.81 36.71 8.28
CA ASP A 381 -11.45 37.01 7.85
C ASP A 381 -10.60 35.74 7.79
N LEU A 382 -10.09 35.40 6.61
CA LEU A 382 -9.31 34.16 6.39
C LEU A 382 -8.05 34.14 7.21
N LYS A 383 -7.35 35.27 7.35
CA LYS A 383 -6.09 35.32 8.10
C LYS A 383 -6.36 35.04 9.57
N GLN A 384 -7.36 35.68 10.16
CA GLN A 384 -7.73 35.47 11.56
C GLN A 384 -8.20 34.02 11.79
N PHE A 385 -9.00 33.46 10.86
CA PHE A 385 -9.45 32.07 10.99
C PHE A 385 -8.27 31.07 10.95
N ASN A 386 -7.31 31.26 10.05
CA ASN A 386 -6.12 30.42 9.97
C ASN A 386 -5.22 30.55 11.22
N GLU A 387 -5.10 31.75 11.79
CA GLU A 387 -4.41 31.95 13.06
C GLU A 387 -5.11 31.20 14.20
N ASP A 388 -6.42 31.32 14.33
CA ASP A 388 -7.23 30.61 15.34
C ASP A 388 -7.13 29.08 15.16
N LEU A 389 -7.23 28.59 13.91
CA LEU A 389 -7.09 27.18 13.55
C LEU A 389 -5.70 26.64 13.96
N SER A 390 -4.64 27.39 13.67
CA SER A 390 -3.27 27.02 14.03
C SER A 390 -3.08 26.97 15.56
N ILE A 391 -3.58 27.95 16.29
CA ILE A 391 -3.55 27.97 17.76
C ILE A 391 -4.29 26.77 18.32
N PHE A 392 -5.48 26.48 17.81
CA PHE A 392 -6.29 25.34 18.26
C PHE A 392 -5.59 24.00 18.00
N LYS A 393 -5.08 23.76 16.77
CA LYS A 393 -4.31 22.56 16.44
C LYS A 393 -3.10 22.38 17.37
N ASN A 394 -2.34 23.44 17.64
CA ASN A 394 -1.17 23.41 18.53
C ASN A 394 -1.57 23.10 19.97
N SER A 395 -2.68 23.66 20.47
CA SER A 395 -3.18 23.38 21.81
C SER A 395 -3.61 21.90 21.95
N LEU A 396 -4.30 21.37 20.95
CA LEU A 396 -4.67 19.96 20.90
C LEU A 396 -3.46 19.04 20.84
N ASN A 397 -2.44 19.42 20.05
CA ASN A 397 -1.21 18.62 19.98
C ASN A 397 -0.46 18.62 21.33
N THR A 398 -0.43 19.75 22.03
CA THR A 398 0.18 19.85 23.37
C THR A 398 -0.51 18.92 24.38
N GLU A 399 -1.83 18.83 24.34
CA GLU A 399 -2.59 17.89 25.15
C GLU A 399 -2.35 16.45 24.73
N ARG A 400 -2.29 16.18 23.41
CA ARG A 400 -2.14 14.84 22.85
C ARG A 400 -0.78 14.19 23.11
N VAL A 401 0.31 14.97 23.09
CA VAL A 401 1.68 14.42 23.28
C VAL A 401 1.92 13.83 24.66
N VAL A 402 1.08 14.13 25.65
CA VAL A 402 1.14 13.54 26.99
C VAL A 402 0.33 12.25 27.11
N ARG A 403 -0.50 11.92 26.12
CA ARG A 403 -1.24 10.66 26.04
C ARG A 403 -0.32 9.49 25.70
N ILE A 404 -0.74 8.30 26.06
CA ILE A 404 -0.06 7.07 25.61
C ILE A 404 -0.29 6.92 24.10
N LYS A 405 0.81 6.87 23.34
CA LYS A 405 0.78 6.69 21.89
C LYS A 405 0.26 5.30 21.52
N PRO A 406 -0.37 5.15 20.34
CA PRO A 406 -0.64 3.85 19.74
C PRO A 406 0.64 3.02 19.59
N GLY A 407 0.49 1.70 19.56
CA GLY A 407 1.60 0.79 19.31
C GLY A 407 2.30 1.09 17.98
N LEU A 408 3.64 1.11 18.01
CA LEU A 408 4.44 1.28 16.81
C LEU A 408 4.88 -0.08 16.28
N ASP A 409 4.55 -0.37 15.04
CA ASP A 409 5.16 -1.48 14.30
C ASP A 409 6.46 -1.01 13.64
N ASP A 410 7.56 -1.25 14.34
CA ASP A 410 8.89 -0.75 14.01
C ASP A 410 9.69 -1.65 13.05
N LYS A 411 9.03 -2.62 12.39
CA LYS A 411 9.65 -3.32 11.26
C LYS A 411 9.73 -2.40 10.04
N ILE A 412 10.73 -2.61 9.19
CA ILE A 412 10.94 -1.85 7.97
C ILE A 412 10.77 -2.81 6.79
N LEU A 413 9.81 -2.52 5.91
CA LEU A 413 9.48 -3.32 4.73
C LEU A 413 9.99 -2.67 3.45
N THR A 414 10.61 -3.45 2.58
CA THR A 414 11.26 -2.94 1.35
C THR A 414 10.28 -2.29 0.40
N SER A 415 9.18 -2.94 0.05
CA SER A 415 8.19 -2.39 -0.90
C SER A 415 7.55 -1.10 -0.38
N TRP A 416 7.20 -1.03 0.91
CA TRP A 416 6.56 0.15 1.50
C TRP A 416 7.52 1.34 1.59
N ASN A 417 8.79 1.08 1.90
CA ASN A 417 9.85 2.09 1.86
C ASN A 417 10.13 2.57 0.43
N ALA A 418 10.14 1.67 -0.55
CA ALA A 418 10.29 2.03 -1.95
C ALA A 418 9.13 2.91 -2.44
N MET A 419 7.88 2.58 -2.09
CA MET A 419 6.72 3.43 -2.38
C MET A 419 6.81 4.80 -1.68
N THR A 420 7.32 4.85 -0.44
CA THR A 420 7.55 6.11 0.26
C THR A 420 8.59 6.98 -0.47
N ALA A 421 9.67 6.38 -0.92
CA ALA A 421 10.67 7.08 -1.74
C ALA A 421 10.04 7.59 -3.05
N THR A 422 9.19 6.80 -3.73
CA THR A 422 8.45 7.23 -4.93
C THR A 422 7.55 8.43 -4.63
N GLY A 423 6.77 8.40 -3.54
CA GLY A 423 5.90 9.50 -3.13
C GLY A 423 6.67 10.79 -2.86
N LEU A 424 7.78 10.69 -2.13
CA LEU A 424 8.66 11.84 -1.83
C LEU A 424 9.35 12.39 -3.08
N LEU A 425 9.79 11.53 -4.01
CA LEU A 425 10.35 11.95 -5.30
C LEU A 425 9.31 12.73 -6.13
N LYS A 426 8.04 12.33 -6.11
CA LYS A 426 6.95 13.07 -6.75
C LYS A 426 6.65 14.40 -6.03
N CYS A 427 6.76 14.44 -4.71
CA CYS A 427 6.67 15.69 -3.96
C CYS A 427 7.82 16.65 -4.35
N TYR A 428 9.05 16.15 -4.49
CA TYR A 428 10.15 16.95 -5.02
C TYR A 428 9.87 17.45 -6.44
N GLN A 429 9.37 16.59 -7.32
CA GLN A 429 9.01 16.97 -8.69
C GLN A 429 7.96 18.10 -8.70
N ALA A 430 6.97 18.03 -7.82
CA ALA A 430 5.88 18.98 -7.74
C ALA A 430 6.27 20.33 -7.12
N THR A 431 7.20 20.34 -6.16
CA THR A 431 7.52 21.51 -5.31
C THR A 431 8.91 22.08 -5.54
N LEU A 432 9.84 21.29 -6.07
CA LEU A 432 11.29 21.55 -6.20
C LEU A 432 11.99 21.72 -4.84
N ASP A 433 11.34 21.39 -3.74
CA ASP A 433 11.96 21.41 -2.41
C ASP A 433 12.85 20.18 -2.23
N THR A 434 14.16 20.42 -2.16
CA THR A 434 15.18 19.38 -2.03
C THR A 434 15.05 18.53 -0.77
N PHE A 435 14.31 19.01 0.24
CA PHE A 435 14.06 18.27 1.45
C PHE A 435 13.34 16.92 1.20
N TYR A 436 12.39 16.90 0.25
CA TYR A 436 11.74 15.65 -0.18
C TYR A 436 12.71 14.73 -0.91
N LEU A 437 13.54 15.30 -1.79
CA LEU A 437 14.55 14.54 -2.52
C LEU A 437 15.55 13.87 -1.58
N ASP A 438 16.11 14.64 -0.65
CA ASP A 438 17.11 14.16 0.31
C ASP A 438 16.52 13.02 1.15
N THR A 439 15.28 13.17 1.65
CA THR A 439 14.60 12.13 2.42
C THR A 439 14.37 10.85 1.59
N ALA A 440 13.94 10.99 0.33
CA ALA A 440 13.76 9.85 -0.57
C ALA A 440 15.07 9.10 -0.84
N LEU A 441 16.16 9.84 -1.07
CA LEU A 441 17.48 9.26 -1.29
C LEU A 441 18.04 8.57 -0.06
N ASP A 442 17.76 9.07 1.14
CA ASP A 442 18.12 8.42 2.41
C ASP A 442 17.41 7.07 2.55
N ILE A 443 16.10 7.00 2.22
CA ILE A 443 15.35 5.74 2.20
C ILE A 443 15.96 4.75 1.21
N LEU A 444 16.25 5.17 -0.02
CA LEU A 444 16.88 4.30 -1.03
C LEU A 444 18.28 3.82 -0.61
N ASN A 445 19.05 4.69 0.04
CA ASN A 445 20.36 4.33 0.61
C ASN A 445 20.20 3.34 1.77
N PHE A 446 19.19 3.49 2.63
CA PHE A 446 18.90 2.53 3.68
C PHE A 446 18.60 1.14 3.12
N ILE A 447 17.72 1.04 2.10
CA ILE A 447 17.40 -0.22 1.42
C ILE A 447 18.67 -0.85 0.85
N LYS A 448 19.49 -0.07 0.13
CA LYS A 448 20.76 -0.54 -0.44
C LYS A 448 21.71 -1.09 0.61
N LYS A 449 21.82 -0.43 1.78
CA LYS A 449 22.77 -0.77 2.83
C LYS A 449 22.32 -1.94 3.70
N ASN A 450 21.02 -1.99 4.06
CA ASN A 450 20.51 -2.85 5.13
C ASN A 450 19.64 -4.01 4.62
N LEU A 451 18.97 -3.84 3.46
CA LEU A 451 18.05 -4.83 2.88
C LEU A 451 18.63 -5.54 1.66
N TRP A 452 19.76 -5.06 1.11
CA TRP A 452 20.48 -5.74 0.04
C TRP A 452 21.72 -6.45 0.59
N VAL A 453 21.57 -7.71 0.99
CA VAL A 453 22.61 -8.46 1.69
C VAL A 453 23.09 -9.65 0.85
N ASN A 454 24.40 -9.77 0.64
CA ASN A 454 25.03 -10.87 -0.12
C ASN A 454 24.42 -11.11 -1.52
N GLY A 455 24.04 -10.02 -2.21
CA GLY A 455 23.46 -10.08 -3.56
C GLY A 455 21.97 -10.38 -3.61
N ASN A 456 21.31 -10.60 -2.48
CA ASN A 456 19.87 -10.80 -2.37
C ASN A 456 19.19 -9.60 -1.74
N LEU A 457 18.00 -9.28 -2.22
CA LEU A 457 17.09 -8.33 -1.59
C LEU A 457 16.25 -9.08 -0.55
N TYR A 458 16.02 -8.42 0.58
CA TYR A 458 15.18 -8.93 1.66
C TYR A 458 13.93 -8.07 1.82
N ARG A 459 12.82 -8.68 2.25
CA ARG A 459 11.56 -7.99 2.47
C ARG A 459 11.57 -7.13 3.72
N ASN A 460 12.06 -7.66 4.83
CA ASN A 460 11.95 -7.04 6.15
C ASN A 460 13.31 -6.76 6.78
N TYR A 461 13.34 -5.73 7.61
CA TYR A 461 14.47 -5.41 8.48
C TYR A 461 13.95 -5.00 9.85
N LYS A 462 14.53 -5.58 10.88
CA LYS A 462 14.25 -5.28 12.28
C LYS A 462 15.50 -5.52 13.14
N ALA A 463 15.79 -4.60 14.07
CA ALA A 463 16.87 -4.72 15.05
C ALA A 463 18.23 -5.14 14.44
N GLY A 464 18.60 -4.57 13.32
CA GLY A 464 19.88 -4.83 12.64
C GLY A 464 19.90 -6.07 11.74
N LYS A 465 18.76 -6.72 11.49
CA LYS A 465 18.67 -7.96 10.72
C LYS A 465 17.61 -7.89 9.62
N ALA A 466 17.98 -8.39 8.44
CA ALA A 466 17.08 -8.72 7.37
C ALA A 466 16.89 -10.26 7.34
N THR A 467 15.68 -10.76 7.28
CA THR A 467 15.40 -12.19 7.55
C THR A 467 14.62 -12.90 6.45
N ILE A 468 13.70 -12.23 5.75
CA ILE A 468 12.83 -12.84 4.75
C ILE A 468 13.27 -12.38 3.37
N LEU A 469 13.47 -13.29 2.42
CA LEU A 469 13.79 -12.97 1.04
C LEU A 469 12.65 -12.15 0.40
N ALA A 470 13.02 -11.17 -0.41
CA ALA A 470 12.09 -10.27 -1.06
C ALA A 470 11.18 -10.99 -2.07
N PHE A 471 9.91 -10.60 -2.10
CA PHE A 471 8.92 -11.03 -3.07
C PHE A 471 8.96 -10.18 -4.35
N LEU A 472 8.16 -10.53 -5.34
CA LEU A 472 8.06 -9.76 -6.59
C LEU A 472 7.73 -8.27 -6.31
N GLU A 473 6.79 -8.00 -5.42
CA GLU A 473 6.39 -6.66 -4.98
C GLU A 473 7.58 -5.80 -4.53
N ASP A 474 8.45 -6.34 -3.66
CA ASP A 474 9.61 -5.63 -3.14
C ASP A 474 10.57 -5.20 -4.26
N HIS A 475 10.77 -6.09 -5.22
CA HIS A 475 11.67 -5.84 -6.35
C HIS A 475 11.10 -4.77 -7.30
N VAL A 476 9.82 -4.88 -7.68
CA VAL A 476 9.24 -3.97 -8.68
C VAL A 476 9.00 -2.58 -8.13
N MET A 477 8.55 -2.45 -6.87
CA MET A 477 8.40 -1.14 -6.24
C MET A 477 9.76 -0.43 -6.07
N LEU A 478 10.81 -1.19 -5.74
CA LEU A 478 12.17 -0.63 -5.69
C LEU A 478 12.67 -0.20 -7.08
N ALA A 479 12.41 -0.98 -8.12
CA ALA A 479 12.78 -0.63 -9.50
C ALA A 479 12.06 0.63 -9.99
N GLU A 480 10.78 0.81 -9.62
CA GLU A 480 10.00 2.02 -9.91
C GLU A 480 10.64 3.25 -9.24
N ALA A 481 10.92 3.17 -7.93
CA ALA A 481 11.54 4.26 -7.17
C ALA A 481 12.93 4.64 -7.73
N LEU A 482 13.74 3.65 -8.08
CA LEU A 482 15.07 3.87 -8.68
C LEU A 482 14.97 4.51 -10.08
N THR A 483 14.00 4.10 -10.90
CA THR A 483 13.76 4.70 -12.22
C THR A 483 13.39 6.18 -12.08
N LEU A 484 12.50 6.53 -11.16
CA LEU A 484 12.13 7.92 -10.90
C LEU A 484 13.31 8.71 -10.30
N ALA A 485 14.07 8.11 -9.38
CA ALA A 485 15.26 8.74 -8.83
C ALA A 485 16.30 9.09 -9.92
N TYR A 486 16.49 8.23 -10.93
CA TYR A 486 17.31 8.57 -12.10
C TYR A 486 16.79 9.78 -12.85
N GLN A 487 15.49 9.82 -13.16
CA GLN A 487 14.90 10.90 -13.95
C GLN A 487 15.06 12.27 -13.27
N LEU A 488 15.05 12.30 -11.93
CA LEU A 488 15.12 13.53 -11.14
C LEU A 488 16.55 13.92 -10.72
N THR A 489 17.48 12.94 -10.61
CA THR A 489 18.84 13.20 -10.11
C THR A 489 19.91 13.13 -11.18
N THR A 490 19.60 12.67 -12.38
CA THR A 490 20.55 12.41 -13.48
C THR A 490 21.59 11.30 -13.21
N LYS A 491 21.54 10.64 -12.04
CA LYS A 491 22.50 9.62 -11.63
C LYS A 491 22.15 8.27 -12.27
N GLU A 492 22.85 7.92 -13.36
CA GLU A 492 22.61 6.72 -14.17
C GLU A 492 22.62 5.40 -13.39
N GLY A 493 23.41 5.32 -12.31
CA GLY A 493 23.48 4.13 -11.46
C GLY A 493 22.14 3.69 -10.87
N TYR A 494 21.17 4.59 -10.71
CA TYR A 494 19.82 4.23 -10.29
C TYR A 494 19.07 3.47 -11.40
N LEU A 495 19.12 3.96 -12.64
CA LEU A 495 18.43 3.30 -13.77
C LEU A 495 19.07 1.95 -14.12
N LEU A 496 20.41 1.88 -14.09
CA LEU A 496 21.13 0.62 -14.31
C LEU A 496 20.76 -0.42 -13.24
N LYS A 497 20.67 0.01 -11.98
CA LYS A 497 20.24 -0.89 -10.89
C LYS A 497 18.78 -1.34 -11.05
N ALA A 498 17.87 -0.45 -11.49
CA ALA A 498 16.50 -0.82 -11.80
C ALA A 498 16.43 -1.88 -12.92
N ARG A 499 17.22 -1.73 -13.99
CA ARG A 499 17.35 -2.74 -15.05
C ARG A 499 17.79 -4.09 -14.47
N ASP A 500 18.86 -4.11 -13.66
CA ASP A 500 19.39 -5.35 -13.09
C ASP A 500 18.33 -6.05 -12.20
N ILE A 501 17.49 -5.27 -11.49
CA ILE A 501 16.38 -5.82 -10.72
C ILE A 501 15.34 -6.44 -11.65
N ILE A 502 14.93 -5.76 -12.71
CA ILE A 502 13.96 -6.27 -13.69
C ILE A 502 14.48 -7.56 -14.34
N GLU A 503 15.73 -7.61 -14.77
CA GLU A 503 16.35 -8.82 -15.31
C GLU A 503 16.33 -9.98 -14.32
N ASN A 504 16.63 -9.70 -13.04
CA ASN A 504 16.63 -10.71 -12.00
C ASN A 504 15.22 -11.28 -11.73
N VAL A 505 14.17 -10.43 -11.71
CA VAL A 505 12.81 -10.93 -11.50
C VAL A 505 12.30 -11.70 -12.71
N LEU A 506 12.60 -11.27 -13.93
CA LEU A 506 12.27 -12.03 -15.14
C LEU A 506 12.91 -13.41 -15.14
N ASN A 507 14.11 -13.56 -14.59
CA ASN A 507 14.79 -14.85 -14.52
C ASN A 507 14.28 -15.76 -13.39
N LYS A 508 13.91 -15.19 -12.23
CA LYS A 508 13.62 -15.98 -11.03
C LYS A 508 12.12 -16.23 -10.81
N PHE A 509 11.25 -15.30 -11.23
CA PHE A 509 9.82 -15.33 -10.93
C PHE A 509 8.95 -15.74 -12.13
N SER A 510 9.52 -15.94 -13.32
CA SER A 510 8.81 -16.40 -14.51
C SER A 510 8.35 -17.84 -14.39
N GLN A 511 7.26 -18.16 -15.07
CA GLN A 511 6.76 -19.51 -15.29
C GLN A 511 6.71 -19.82 -16.78
N GLU A 512 7.00 -21.06 -17.15
CA GLU A 512 6.94 -21.47 -18.55
C GLU A 512 5.51 -21.34 -19.10
N GLY A 513 5.36 -20.70 -20.24
CA GLY A 513 4.07 -20.52 -20.92
C GLY A 513 3.12 -19.51 -20.29
N ASN A 514 3.53 -18.78 -19.26
CA ASN A 514 2.73 -17.75 -18.61
C ASN A 514 3.45 -16.39 -18.69
N PRO A 515 2.81 -15.31 -19.23
CA PRO A 515 3.43 -14.00 -19.28
C PRO A 515 3.53 -13.32 -17.92
N PHE A 516 2.79 -13.79 -16.91
CA PHE A 516 2.77 -13.22 -15.57
C PHE A 516 3.75 -13.94 -14.65
N LEU A 517 4.35 -13.17 -13.75
CA LEU A 517 5.32 -13.66 -12.78
C LEU A 517 4.62 -14.08 -11.48
N VAL A 518 5.14 -15.15 -10.85
CA VAL A 518 4.68 -15.57 -9.52
C VAL A 518 5.08 -14.52 -8.47
N PHE A 519 4.24 -14.37 -7.44
CA PHE A 519 4.52 -13.48 -6.33
C PHE A 519 5.73 -13.94 -5.50
N ASN A 520 5.82 -15.25 -5.24
CA ASN A 520 6.92 -15.92 -4.57
C ASN A 520 7.36 -17.14 -5.40
N PRO A 521 8.63 -17.27 -5.82
CA PRO A 521 9.13 -18.45 -6.52
C PRO A 521 9.18 -19.69 -5.64
N ASP A 522 9.05 -19.54 -4.31
CA ASP A 522 9.02 -20.60 -3.30
C ASP A 522 10.19 -21.59 -3.47
N PRO A 523 11.43 -21.14 -3.25
CA PRO A 523 12.62 -21.97 -3.44
C PRO A 523 12.71 -23.14 -2.44
N GLU A 524 12.05 -23.01 -1.29
CA GLU A 524 12.04 -24.02 -0.22
C GLU A 524 10.91 -25.06 -0.39
N GLY A 525 9.94 -24.80 -1.29
CA GLY A 525 8.82 -25.71 -1.52
C GLY A 525 7.82 -25.79 -0.36
N GLU A 526 7.60 -24.68 0.33
CA GLU A 526 6.70 -24.61 1.50
C GLU A 526 5.23 -24.34 1.13
N LEU A 527 4.97 -23.87 -0.09
CA LEU A 527 3.65 -23.49 -0.54
C LEU A 527 3.01 -24.59 -1.39
N PHE A 528 1.74 -24.88 -1.13
CA PHE A 528 0.97 -25.84 -1.94
C PHE A 528 0.50 -25.27 -3.30
N VAL A 529 0.59 -23.96 -3.48
CA VAL A 529 0.29 -23.24 -4.75
C VAL A 529 1.19 -22.01 -4.87
N LYS A 530 1.65 -21.72 -6.08
CA LYS A 530 2.36 -20.47 -6.39
C LYS A 530 1.35 -19.48 -6.98
N LYS A 531 1.13 -18.39 -6.28
CA LYS A 531 0.15 -17.37 -6.69
C LYS A 531 0.77 -16.36 -7.64
N THR A 532 -0.02 -15.93 -8.61
CA THR A 532 0.25 -14.78 -9.47
C THR A 532 -0.62 -13.61 -8.99
N ASP A 533 0.01 -12.53 -8.58
CA ASP A 533 -0.67 -11.32 -8.13
C ASP A 533 -1.01 -10.44 -9.34
N LEU A 534 -2.29 -10.28 -9.66
CA LEU A 534 -2.79 -9.54 -10.83
C LEU A 534 -3.74 -8.40 -10.48
N GLY A 535 -4.47 -8.51 -9.38
CA GLY A 535 -5.43 -7.48 -8.94
C GLY A 535 -4.79 -6.41 -8.09
N ASP A 536 -5.22 -5.17 -8.30
CA ASP A 536 -4.90 -4.09 -7.36
C ASP A 536 -5.78 -4.27 -6.10
N ASP A 537 -5.14 -4.20 -4.95
CA ASP A 537 -5.81 -4.11 -3.65
C ASP A 537 -5.57 -2.69 -3.09
N VAL A 538 -5.21 -2.57 -1.84
CA VAL A 538 -4.73 -1.31 -1.24
C VAL A 538 -3.39 -0.86 -1.83
N ILE A 539 -2.65 -1.76 -2.45
CA ILE A 539 -1.38 -1.57 -3.17
C ILE A 539 -1.56 -2.06 -4.62
N PRO A 540 -0.98 -1.39 -5.63
CA PRO A 540 -0.98 -1.88 -7.00
C PRO A 540 -0.35 -3.27 -7.13
N SER A 541 -0.88 -4.11 -8.01
CA SER A 541 -0.34 -5.45 -8.23
C SER A 541 1.11 -5.39 -8.75
N ALA A 542 1.94 -6.30 -8.26
CA ALA A 542 3.34 -6.36 -8.66
C ALA A 542 3.53 -6.58 -10.18
N ASN A 543 2.67 -7.40 -10.79
CA ASN A 543 2.69 -7.66 -12.23
C ASN A 543 2.29 -6.43 -13.05
N SER A 544 1.33 -5.63 -12.60
CA SER A 544 0.92 -4.41 -13.33
C SER A 544 1.99 -3.33 -13.29
N VAL A 545 2.68 -3.16 -12.16
CA VAL A 545 3.84 -2.25 -12.04
C VAL A 545 5.00 -2.74 -12.89
N LEU A 546 5.29 -4.05 -12.89
CA LEU A 546 6.31 -4.63 -13.76
C LEU A 546 6.00 -4.40 -15.24
N CYS A 547 4.74 -4.54 -15.65
CA CYS A 547 4.32 -4.29 -17.03
C CYS A 547 4.64 -2.84 -17.46
N GLU A 548 4.33 -1.84 -16.61
CA GLU A 548 4.68 -0.44 -16.87
C GLU A 548 6.19 -0.23 -16.93
N LEU A 549 6.97 -0.86 -16.04
CA LEU A 549 8.42 -0.80 -16.04
C LEU A 549 9.02 -1.43 -17.31
N LEU A 550 8.52 -2.58 -17.74
CA LEU A 550 8.96 -3.24 -18.97
C LEU A 550 8.74 -2.34 -20.21
N LEU A 551 7.58 -1.68 -20.31
CA LEU A 551 7.30 -0.70 -21.35
C LEU A 551 8.33 0.43 -21.34
N LYS A 552 8.56 1.08 -20.20
CA LYS A 552 9.48 2.21 -20.08
C LYS A 552 10.94 1.80 -20.32
N HIS A 553 11.38 0.72 -19.71
CA HIS A 553 12.75 0.25 -19.80
C HIS A 553 13.09 -0.34 -21.19
N SER A 554 12.09 -0.83 -21.93
CA SER A 554 12.29 -1.26 -23.31
C SER A 554 12.81 -0.13 -24.20
N PHE A 555 12.43 1.11 -23.94
CA PHE A 555 12.94 2.29 -24.64
C PHE A 555 14.30 2.75 -24.11
N TYR A 556 14.52 2.77 -22.79
CA TYR A 556 15.79 3.17 -22.20
C TYR A 556 16.96 2.32 -22.73
N PHE A 557 16.73 1.00 -22.84
CA PHE A 557 17.77 0.01 -23.14
C PHE A 557 17.64 -0.64 -24.53
N GLU A 558 16.69 -0.16 -25.36
CA GLU A 558 16.41 -0.69 -26.70
C GLU A 558 16.19 -2.22 -26.68
N LEU A 559 15.35 -2.69 -25.73
CA LEU A 559 15.05 -4.10 -25.51
C LEU A 559 13.63 -4.46 -26.01
N PRO A 560 13.45 -4.78 -27.31
CA PRO A 560 12.13 -5.10 -27.86
C PRO A 560 11.48 -6.31 -27.17
N VAL A 561 12.26 -7.27 -26.68
CA VAL A 561 11.75 -8.45 -25.96
C VAL A 561 11.00 -8.05 -24.69
N TRP A 562 11.41 -7.00 -23.99
CA TRP A 562 10.68 -6.50 -22.81
C TRP A 562 9.37 -5.81 -23.20
N ARG A 563 9.38 -5.09 -24.31
CA ARG A 563 8.15 -4.51 -24.87
C ARG A 563 7.14 -5.60 -25.26
N ASP A 564 7.60 -6.61 -26.00
CA ASP A 564 6.76 -7.72 -26.44
C ASP A 564 6.16 -8.47 -25.24
N HIS A 565 6.95 -8.68 -24.18
CA HIS A 565 6.47 -9.29 -22.95
C HIS A 565 5.38 -8.44 -22.29
N ALA A 566 5.59 -7.12 -22.12
CA ALA A 566 4.59 -6.22 -21.57
C ALA A 566 3.30 -6.21 -22.41
N LEU A 567 3.41 -6.20 -23.74
CA LEU A 567 2.26 -6.26 -24.63
C LEU A 567 1.49 -7.60 -24.52
N GLU A 568 2.20 -8.69 -24.30
CA GLU A 568 1.58 -9.98 -24.03
C GLU A 568 0.82 -9.97 -22.68
N MET A 569 1.41 -9.39 -21.63
CA MET A 569 0.72 -9.20 -20.34
C MET A 569 -0.56 -8.35 -20.52
N LEU A 570 -0.48 -7.20 -21.18
CA LEU A 570 -1.61 -6.32 -21.43
C LEU A 570 -2.72 -6.99 -22.23
N ALA A 571 -2.37 -7.72 -23.29
CA ALA A 571 -3.32 -8.41 -24.15
C ALA A 571 -4.12 -9.49 -23.39
N ASN A 572 -3.49 -10.15 -22.44
CA ASN A 572 -4.14 -11.19 -21.63
C ASN A 572 -4.99 -10.60 -20.48
N MET A 573 -4.66 -9.40 -19.98
CA MET A 573 -5.40 -8.77 -18.89
C MET A 573 -6.66 -8.02 -19.33
N ARG A 574 -6.76 -7.58 -20.59
CA ARG A 574 -7.82 -6.69 -21.06
C ARG A 574 -9.23 -7.10 -20.63
N ASN A 575 -9.60 -8.35 -20.88
CA ASN A 575 -10.96 -8.81 -20.58
C ASN A 575 -11.27 -8.78 -19.07
N GLN A 576 -10.34 -9.21 -18.25
CA GLN A 576 -10.46 -9.20 -16.79
C GLN A 576 -10.55 -7.77 -16.24
N VAL A 577 -9.71 -6.89 -16.74
CA VAL A 577 -9.71 -5.46 -16.36
C VAL A 577 -11.06 -4.81 -16.68
N LEU A 578 -11.63 -5.06 -17.85
CA LEU A 578 -12.91 -4.46 -18.24
C LEU A 578 -14.12 -5.02 -17.49
N GLN A 579 -14.00 -6.20 -16.87
CA GLN A 579 -15.05 -6.73 -15.98
C GLN A 579 -15.10 -5.98 -14.65
N GLY A 580 -13.93 -5.59 -14.08
CA GLY A 580 -13.83 -4.92 -12.79
C GLY A 580 -12.74 -3.85 -12.76
N PRO A 581 -12.86 -2.75 -13.54
CA PRO A 581 -11.74 -1.82 -13.77
C PRO A 581 -11.18 -1.17 -12.50
N ALA A 582 -11.97 -1.02 -11.44
CA ALA A 582 -11.49 -0.48 -10.17
C ALA A 582 -10.46 -1.39 -9.47
N TRP A 583 -10.49 -2.69 -9.73
CA TRP A 583 -9.55 -3.66 -9.17
C TRP A 583 -8.29 -3.88 -10.02
N TYR A 584 -8.17 -3.12 -11.12
CA TYR A 584 -7.09 -3.26 -12.11
C TYR A 584 -6.65 -1.91 -12.68
N SER A 585 -6.73 -0.86 -11.87
CA SER A 585 -6.48 0.51 -12.32
C SER A 585 -5.03 0.74 -12.75
N GLN A 586 -4.07 0.05 -12.15
CA GLN A 586 -2.66 0.12 -12.58
C GLN A 586 -2.45 -0.53 -13.96
N TRP A 587 -3.19 -1.59 -14.30
CA TRP A 587 -3.20 -2.15 -15.65
C TRP A 587 -3.77 -1.17 -16.68
N LEU A 588 -4.79 -0.41 -16.29
CA LEU A 588 -5.33 0.67 -17.13
C LEU A 588 -4.29 1.76 -17.37
N CYS A 589 -3.51 2.15 -16.35
CA CYS A 589 -2.40 3.10 -16.51
C CYS A 589 -1.35 2.56 -17.51
N ALA A 590 -0.93 1.30 -17.37
CA ALA A 590 0.03 0.69 -18.28
C ALA A 590 -0.52 0.56 -19.72
N ALA A 591 -1.81 0.20 -19.87
CA ALA A 591 -2.46 0.12 -21.18
C ALA A 591 -2.60 1.49 -21.84
N MET A 592 -2.96 2.54 -21.09
CA MET A 592 -3.01 3.93 -21.58
C MET A 592 -1.63 4.42 -22.00
N LEU A 593 -0.60 4.14 -21.20
CA LEU A 593 0.78 4.49 -21.53
C LEU A 593 1.22 3.88 -22.86
N HIS A 594 0.85 2.61 -23.12
CA HIS A 594 1.13 1.96 -24.40
C HIS A 594 0.29 2.56 -25.55
N HIS A 595 -1.02 2.78 -25.31
CA HIS A 595 -1.94 3.25 -26.35
C HIS A 595 -1.64 4.68 -26.81
N SER A 596 -1.32 5.58 -25.90
CA SER A 596 -1.01 6.99 -26.20
C SER A 596 0.42 7.20 -26.72
N GLY A 597 1.29 6.17 -26.64
CA GLY A 597 2.70 6.25 -26.94
C GLY A 597 3.54 6.84 -25.81
N ILE A 598 4.82 6.48 -25.79
CA ILE A 598 5.79 6.95 -24.79
C ILE A 598 6.68 8.02 -25.40
N ASN A 599 6.59 9.24 -24.88
CA ASN A 599 7.54 10.30 -25.20
C ASN A 599 8.89 9.98 -24.56
N GLN A 600 9.93 10.05 -25.38
CA GLN A 600 11.32 9.80 -24.98
C GLN A 600 12.06 11.15 -25.02
N LEU A 601 12.25 11.75 -23.85
CA LEU A 601 12.94 13.04 -23.75
C LEU A 601 14.38 12.83 -23.26
N THR A 602 15.36 13.21 -24.09
CA THR A 602 16.75 13.31 -23.63
C THR A 602 17.14 14.77 -23.42
N ILE A 603 17.55 15.09 -22.19
CA ILE A 603 17.96 16.43 -21.78
C ILE A 603 19.49 16.50 -21.75
N VAL A 604 20.07 17.36 -22.61
CA VAL A 604 21.51 17.66 -22.61
C VAL A 604 21.76 18.94 -21.80
N GLY A 605 22.36 18.79 -20.62
CA GLY A 605 22.53 19.83 -19.61
C GLY A 605 21.77 19.53 -18.32
N LYS A 606 21.61 20.53 -17.47
CA LYS A 606 20.76 20.39 -16.26
C LYS A 606 19.30 20.54 -16.65
N PRO A 607 18.39 19.72 -16.10
CA PRO A 607 16.95 19.96 -16.23
C PRO A 607 16.60 21.35 -15.67
N GLU A 608 15.69 22.03 -16.35
CA GLU A 608 15.18 23.32 -15.87
C GLU A 608 14.03 23.08 -14.89
N ASP A 609 13.94 23.89 -13.84
CA ASP A 609 12.88 23.82 -12.84
C ASP A 609 11.48 23.87 -13.47
N LYS A 610 11.33 24.66 -14.54
CA LYS A 610 10.08 24.74 -15.32
C LYS A 610 9.60 23.40 -15.87
N PHE A 611 10.52 22.50 -16.23
CA PHE A 611 10.15 21.18 -16.74
C PHE A 611 9.69 20.24 -15.63
N LEU A 612 10.35 20.28 -14.48
CA LEU A 612 10.11 19.33 -13.38
C LEU A 612 8.68 19.44 -12.80
N GLY A 613 8.12 20.64 -12.69
CA GLY A 613 6.81 20.88 -12.10
C GLY A 613 5.59 20.42 -12.93
N HIS A 614 5.79 19.73 -14.05
CA HIS A 614 4.68 19.28 -14.90
C HIS A 614 4.34 17.80 -14.70
N TYR A 615 3.05 17.49 -14.73
CA TYR A 615 2.55 16.11 -14.75
C TYR A 615 2.62 15.55 -16.18
N LEU A 616 3.59 14.69 -16.46
CA LEU A 616 3.88 14.12 -17.77
C LEU A 616 3.91 12.57 -17.70
N PRO A 617 2.77 11.91 -17.51
CA PRO A 617 2.70 10.47 -17.25
C PRO A 617 3.24 9.61 -18.39
N ASN A 618 3.14 10.11 -19.63
CA ASN A 618 3.57 9.41 -20.85
C ASN A 618 5.01 9.74 -21.27
N THR A 619 5.81 10.33 -20.39
CA THR A 619 7.17 10.78 -20.74
C THR A 619 8.21 10.07 -19.89
N ILE A 620 9.21 9.49 -20.54
CA ILE A 620 10.45 9.05 -19.90
C ILE A 620 11.57 10.06 -20.17
N VAL A 621 12.35 10.36 -19.14
CA VAL A 621 13.43 11.34 -19.22
C VAL A 621 14.77 10.63 -19.14
N SER A 622 15.69 10.98 -20.05
CA SER A 622 17.05 10.46 -20.05
C SER A 622 18.07 11.60 -20.13
N TYR A 623 19.31 11.27 -19.78
CA TYR A 623 20.45 12.18 -19.82
C TYR A 623 21.58 11.51 -20.58
N PRO A 624 22.48 12.26 -21.23
CA PRO A 624 23.59 11.68 -22.01
C PRO A 624 24.39 10.66 -21.21
N SER A 625 24.46 9.45 -21.71
CA SER A 625 25.20 8.33 -21.14
C SER A 625 25.58 7.35 -22.25
N ASN A 626 26.72 6.67 -22.09
CA ASN A 626 27.13 5.58 -22.99
C ASN A 626 26.48 4.24 -22.58
N ASP A 627 26.02 4.12 -21.34
CA ASP A 627 25.44 2.89 -20.78
C ASP A 627 23.92 2.82 -20.94
N ILE A 628 23.30 3.94 -21.40
CA ILE A 628 21.86 4.05 -21.66
C ILE A 628 21.67 4.27 -23.17
N PRO A 629 21.31 3.23 -23.94
CA PRO A 629 21.16 3.29 -25.40
C PRO A 629 20.31 4.45 -25.91
N LEU A 630 19.16 4.73 -25.25
CA LEU A 630 18.26 5.84 -25.59
C LEU A 630 18.97 7.19 -25.70
N SER A 631 19.96 7.44 -24.88
CA SER A 631 20.69 8.72 -24.83
C SER A 631 22.11 8.64 -25.44
N SER A 632 22.54 7.45 -25.90
CA SER A 632 23.85 7.24 -26.52
C SER A 632 24.01 8.11 -27.77
N GLY A 633 25.20 8.68 -27.96
CA GLY A 633 25.48 9.55 -29.09
C GLY A 633 24.86 10.95 -29.05
N LYS A 634 24.00 11.25 -28.06
CA LYS A 634 23.41 12.58 -27.85
C LYS A 634 24.31 13.49 -26.99
N THR A 635 25.61 13.27 -27.04
CA THR A 635 26.63 14.09 -26.38
C THR A 635 26.89 15.33 -27.22
N VAL A 636 26.33 16.47 -26.84
CA VAL A 636 26.49 17.70 -27.62
C VAL A 636 27.20 18.77 -26.80
N ALA A 637 27.99 19.56 -27.48
CA ALA A 637 28.67 20.73 -26.91
C ALA A 637 27.71 21.83 -26.46
N THR A 638 26.42 21.76 -26.78
CA THR A 638 25.41 22.77 -26.46
C THR A 638 24.19 22.14 -25.82
N LYS A 639 23.59 22.85 -24.83
CA LYS A 639 22.31 22.52 -24.21
C LYS A 639 21.23 22.28 -25.27
N GLY A 640 20.39 21.22 -25.07
CA GLY A 640 19.31 20.90 -25.99
C GLY A 640 18.42 19.78 -25.49
N TYR A 641 17.22 19.70 -26.08
CA TYR A 641 16.19 18.71 -25.76
C TYR A 641 15.91 17.88 -27.01
N TYR A 642 16.03 16.56 -26.89
CA TYR A 642 15.74 15.62 -27.95
C TYR A 642 14.48 14.86 -27.59
N ILE A 643 13.41 15.04 -28.38
CA ILE A 643 12.13 14.35 -28.19
C ILE A 643 12.01 13.30 -29.30
N CYS A 644 11.72 12.06 -28.91
CA CYS A 644 11.30 11.01 -29.82
C CYS A 644 9.96 10.42 -29.33
N ARG A 645 9.13 9.92 -30.26
CA ARG A 645 7.89 9.19 -29.98
C ARG A 645 7.78 8.08 -30.99
N ASP A 646 7.48 6.86 -30.57
CA ASP A 646 7.28 5.70 -31.43
C ASP A 646 8.41 5.50 -32.49
N PHE A 647 9.67 5.68 -32.04
CA PHE A 647 10.90 5.60 -32.85
C PHE A 647 11.10 6.72 -33.88
N GLU A 648 10.23 7.73 -33.91
CA GLU A 648 10.45 8.97 -34.67
C GLU A 648 11.00 10.06 -33.76
N CYS A 649 12.13 10.67 -34.20
CA CYS A 649 12.79 11.74 -33.47
C CYS A 649 12.56 13.10 -34.15
N PHE A 650 12.17 14.08 -33.36
CA PHE A 650 12.04 15.46 -33.81
C PHE A 650 13.40 16.16 -33.86
N ALA A 651 13.47 17.28 -34.59
CA ALA A 651 14.64 18.13 -34.53
C ALA A 651 14.92 18.61 -33.10
N PRO A 652 16.20 18.67 -32.69
CA PRO A 652 16.53 19.15 -31.33
C PRO A 652 15.97 20.54 -31.05
N GLU A 653 15.42 20.73 -29.87
CA GLU A 653 14.85 22.00 -29.42
C GLU A 653 15.74 22.60 -28.31
N THR A 654 15.79 23.92 -28.23
CA THR A 654 16.53 24.66 -27.18
C THR A 654 15.61 25.43 -26.24
N ASP A 655 14.36 25.59 -26.61
CA ASP A 655 13.33 26.29 -25.85
C ASP A 655 12.47 25.27 -25.07
N ILE A 656 12.54 25.33 -23.75
CA ILE A 656 11.79 24.43 -22.88
C ILE A 656 10.28 24.61 -23.00
N GLY A 657 9.77 25.81 -23.31
CA GLY A 657 8.34 26.04 -23.53
C GLY A 657 7.81 25.22 -24.70
N LYS A 658 8.53 25.23 -25.83
CA LYS A 658 8.19 24.42 -27.00
C LYS A 658 8.31 22.91 -26.75
N VAL A 659 9.22 22.51 -25.88
CA VAL A 659 9.34 21.11 -25.44
C VAL A 659 8.09 20.69 -24.69
N ILE A 660 7.67 21.50 -23.71
CA ILE A 660 6.47 21.24 -22.91
C ILE A 660 5.25 21.16 -23.82
N ASP A 661 5.03 22.16 -24.72
CA ASP A 661 3.91 22.18 -25.67
C ASP A 661 3.81 20.93 -26.57
N ARG A 662 4.94 20.24 -26.82
CA ARG A 662 4.96 19.00 -27.61
C ARG A 662 4.72 17.74 -26.78
N LEU A 663 4.91 17.81 -25.48
CA LEU A 663 4.73 16.67 -24.57
C LEU A 663 3.28 16.57 -24.06
N PHE A 664 2.56 17.68 -24.08
CA PHE A 664 1.12 17.77 -23.87
C PHE A 664 0.37 17.53 -25.20
#